data_d4a5b7ce3f23e4c18a28e1c6f72cedd9
#
_entry.id   d4a5b7ce3f23e4c18a28e1c6f72cedd9
#
_cell.length_a   1.000
_cell.length_b   1.000
_cell.length_c   1.000
_cell.angle_alpha   90.00
_cell.angle_beta   90.00
_cell.angle_gamma   90.00
#
_symmetry.space_group_name_H-M   'P 1'
#
loop_
_entity.id
_entity.type
_entity.pdbx_description
1 polymer ?
#
loop_
_entity_poly.entity_id
_entity_poly.type
_entity_poly.pdbx_seq_one_letter_code
_entity_poly.pdbx_strand_id
1 'polypeptide(L)'
;MTPDPTHPHASPPAPDGIHYRACNLCEAICGLKITVQGGRVTDVRGDPDDPLSRGHICPKGAALPDLHADPDRLKTPMRRVGDHWEPMEWDAALDHVAAQLRAVREQHGADAVATFQGNPSVHNSGTLLSAGAFLKALGSRSRYTATSIDQLPHHFAGAEMFGHPLLLPIPDVDRTDFFLMMGANPLASNGSIMTAPGIRDRLKAIRARGGRVVLLDPRRTESAEYATDFHHIRPGTDALFLLALLNEVFASSLQRTAHLGGVMTGLDSLKAAAAPFTPEAVEARTGVSAGVTRELARAFAAAPRAAAYGRIGLSIQEFGGLCQWLVNALNAVTGHLDAVGGAMFPAPAFDLLAGAKAGATHHGRHHTRVRGLPEFDGELPNVALAEEILTPGDGQIRALITVAGNPVLSVPDGQALDRALGSLDFMVSIDPYLNETTRHAHVILPPAFGLEVPHYDVIFHHFAVRNTARYSQPVFPIRPDQRFDFQIFDGLVQRLTGRALATPEQRLSAGLTHGRSGLTLDDLKANPHGVDLGPLQPCLPGRLLTATGELHLAPAPMLADLPRLRATLDQPPEPLVLIGRRQLRSNNSWMHNTPRLMRGPDRCTVQLNPADAQGLEHGQTVLIRSRVGEITAPLEITDTVMPGVACLPHGFGHARGGTRLSTAARHAGASLNDLTDPTRIDALTGNAAVNGTPITVHAAEQVGESAAD
;
A
#
# COMPACT_ATOMS: atom_id res chain seq x y z
N MET A 1 -28.50 32.71 9.49
CA MET A 1 -28.17 32.92 8.08
C MET A 1 -28.89 31.84 7.28
N THR A 2 -29.87 32.22 6.48
CA THR A 2 -30.54 31.34 5.54
C THR A 2 -29.51 30.87 4.49
N PRO A 3 -29.55 29.58 4.06
CA PRO A 3 -28.65 29.10 3.00
C PRO A 3 -28.82 29.92 1.74
N ASP A 4 -27.72 30.29 1.12
CA ASP A 4 -27.69 30.97 -0.18
C ASP A 4 -28.30 30.02 -1.23
N PRO A 5 -29.44 30.36 -1.85
CA PRO A 5 -30.11 29.51 -2.82
C PRO A 5 -29.35 29.36 -4.14
N THR A 6 -28.25 30.10 -4.34
CA THR A 6 -27.45 30.06 -5.60
C THR A 6 -26.46 28.88 -5.67
N HIS A 7 -26.25 28.11 -4.56
CA HIS A 7 -25.42 26.91 -4.54
C HIS A 7 -26.12 25.75 -3.85
N PRO A 8 -27.06 25.06 -4.49
CA PRO A 8 -27.82 23.95 -3.92
C PRO A 8 -26.96 22.75 -3.50
N HIS A 9 -25.68 22.76 -3.80
CA HIS A 9 -24.74 21.66 -3.54
C HIS A 9 -23.71 21.94 -2.43
N ALA A 10 -23.83 23.01 -1.67
CA ALA A 10 -22.95 23.28 -0.54
C ALA A 10 -23.18 22.26 0.59
N SER A 11 -22.10 21.69 1.15
CA SER A 11 -22.20 20.87 2.37
C SER A 11 -22.69 21.74 3.53
N PRO A 12 -23.47 21.18 4.48
CA PRO A 12 -23.86 21.92 5.67
C PRO A 12 -22.61 22.44 6.41
N PRO A 13 -22.67 23.62 7.03
CA PRO A 13 -21.53 24.18 7.74
C PRO A 13 -21.14 23.30 8.93
N ALA A 14 -19.85 23.15 9.16
CA ALA A 14 -19.34 22.50 10.35
C ALA A 14 -19.60 23.38 11.60
N PRO A 15 -19.80 22.80 12.78
CA PRO A 15 -19.85 23.56 14.03
C PRO A 15 -18.54 24.29 14.26
N ASP A 16 -18.62 25.58 14.66
CA ASP A 16 -17.43 26.36 15.03
C ASP A 16 -16.76 25.79 16.27
N GLY A 17 -15.43 25.81 16.29
CA GLY A 17 -14.63 25.29 17.39
C GLY A 17 -13.43 24.49 16.94
N ILE A 18 -12.89 23.73 17.89
CA ILE A 18 -11.74 22.83 17.64
C ILE A 18 -12.26 21.40 17.60
N HIS A 19 -11.86 20.69 16.54
CA HIS A 19 -12.18 19.29 16.33
C HIS A 19 -10.89 18.46 16.30
N TYR A 20 -10.89 17.34 17.00
CA TYR A 20 -9.79 16.38 17.02
C TYR A 20 -10.18 15.12 16.27
N ARG A 21 -9.28 14.61 15.42
CA ARG A 21 -9.53 13.37 14.68
C ARG A 21 -8.26 12.71 14.15
N ALA A 22 -8.34 11.44 13.76
CA ALA A 22 -7.29 10.81 12.98
C ALA A 22 -7.32 11.30 11.53
N CYS A 23 -6.15 11.47 10.93
CA CYS A 23 -5.99 11.63 9.49
C CYS A 23 -6.19 10.27 8.81
N ASN A 24 -7.18 10.17 7.95
CA ASN A 24 -7.50 8.94 7.23
C ASN A 24 -6.99 8.93 5.78
N LEU A 25 -5.90 9.65 5.49
CA LEU A 25 -5.32 9.71 4.14
C LEU A 25 -4.26 8.64 3.88
N CYS A 26 -3.62 8.10 4.92
CA CYS A 26 -2.57 7.11 4.80
C CYS A 26 -2.35 6.35 6.11
N GLU A 27 -1.50 5.33 6.05
CA GLU A 27 -1.15 4.41 7.15
C GLU A 27 -0.61 5.08 8.43
N ALA A 28 -0.19 6.35 8.37
CA ALA A 28 0.35 7.05 9.53
C ALA A 28 -0.67 7.41 10.61
N ILE A 29 -1.96 7.43 10.28
CA ILE A 29 -3.09 7.73 11.18
C ILE A 29 -2.86 8.88 12.16
N CYS A 30 -2.17 9.94 11.71
CA CYS A 30 -1.77 11.08 12.55
C CYS A 30 -2.97 11.75 13.22
N GLY A 31 -2.84 12.14 14.48
CA GLY A 31 -3.81 13.00 15.15
C GLY A 31 -3.80 14.42 14.60
N LEU A 32 -4.97 14.95 14.31
CA LEU A 32 -5.18 16.29 13.78
C LEU A 32 -5.99 17.14 14.75
N LYS A 33 -5.59 18.40 14.87
CA LYS A 33 -6.33 19.49 15.49
C LYS A 33 -6.84 20.39 14.37
N ILE A 34 -8.16 20.47 14.20
CA ILE A 34 -8.82 21.19 13.13
C ILE A 34 -9.63 22.34 13.73
N THR A 35 -9.36 23.57 13.30
CA THR A 35 -10.10 24.76 13.75
C THR A 35 -11.15 25.14 12.70
N VAL A 36 -12.40 25.29 13.14
CA VAL A 36 -13.52 25.73 12.32
C VAL A 36 -14.00 27.10 12.81
N GLN A 37 -14.19 28.04 11.88
CA GLN A 37 -14.77 29.37 12.14
C GLN A 37 -15.69 29.77 10.99
N GLY A 38 -16.87 30.21 11.31
CA GLY A 38 -17.90 30.55 10.31
C GLY A 38 -18.26 29.36 9.41
N GLY A 39 -18.29 28.16 9.98
CA GLY A 39 -18.60 26.92 9.28
C GLY A 39 -17.52 26.43 8.28
N ARG A 40 -16.32 26.99 8.31
CA ARG A 40 -15.21 26.63 7.42
C ARG A 40 -13.95 26.27 8.21
N VAL A 41 -13.17 25.33 7.68
CA VAL A 41 -11.86 25.01 8.26
C VAL A 41 -10.90 26.17 8.00
N THR A 42 -10.36 26.75 9.07
CA THR A 42 -9.40 27.85 9.01
C THR A 42 -7.97 27.42 9.29
N ASP A 43 -7.78 26.31 10.06
CA ASP A 43 -6.45 25.78 10.36
C ASP A 43 -6.49 24.26 10.57
N VAL A 44 -5.40 23.58 10.16
CA VAL A 44 -5.19 22.15 10.40
C VAL A 44 -3.75 21.93 10.85
N ARG A 45 -3.58 21.39 12.05
CA ARG A 45 -2.28 21.07 12.64
C ARG A 45 -2.25 19.65 13.16
N GLY A 46 -1.07 19.13 13.43
CA GLY A 46 -0.91 17.91 14.21
C GLY A 46 -1.39 18.14 15.65
N ASP A 47 -2.04 17.14 16.21
CA ASP A 47 -2.50 17.14 17.59
C ASP A 47 -1.32 16.78 18.51
N PRO A 48 -0.82 17.72 19.37
CA PRO A 48 0.32 17.45 20.23
C PRO A 48 0.01 16.41 21.33
N ASP A 49 -1.27 16.23 21.67
CA ASP A 49 -1.71 15.32 22.72
C ASP A 49 -2.01 13.91 22.18
N ASP A 50 -1.90 13.70 20.85
CA ASP A 50 -1.97 12.37 20.26
C ASP A 50 -0.78 11.50 20.67
N PRO A 51 -0.98 10.38 21.37
CA PRO A 51 0.11 9.55 21.89
C PRO A 51 0.97 8.90 20.80
N LEU A 52 0.44 8.73 19.58
CA LEU A 52 1.15 8.09 18.47
C LEU A 52 1.92 9.11 17.63
N SER A 53 1.26 10.16 17.14
CA SER A 53 1.85 11.14 16.22
C SER A 53 2.52 12.32 16.89
N ARG A 54 2.18 12.64 18.15
CA ARG A 54 2.86 13.64 18.98
C ARG A 54 3.00 14.99 18.28
N GLY A 55 1.93 15.46 17.65
CA GLY A 55 1.90 16.72 16.91
C GLY A 55 2.43 16.65 15.48
N HIS A 56 2.83 15.49 14.98
CA HIS A 56 3.26 15.35 13.59
C HIS A 56 2.09 15.53 12.62
N ILE A 57 2.35 16.30 11.56
CA ILE A 57 1.47 16.41 10.37
C ILE A 57 2.34 16.54 9.13
N CYS A 58 1.92 15.88 8.05
CA CYS A 58 2.55 15.99 6.74
C CYS A 58 1.77 16.96 5.83
N PRO A 59 2.33 17.39 4.66
CA PRO A 59 1.65 18.28 3.73
C PRO A 59 0.27 17.76 3.26
N LYS A 60 0.08 16.44 3.16
CA LYS A 60 -1.20 15.83 2.76
C LYS A 60 -2.28 16.05 3.83
N GLY A 61 -1.95 15.81 5.10
CA GLY A 61 -2.88 16.07 6.22
C GLY A 61 -3.29 17.53 6.31
N ALA A 62 -2.34 18.45 6.08
CA ALA A 62 -2.62 19.90 6.04
C ALA A 62 -3.49 20.32 4.85
N ALA A 63 -3.60 19.48 3.80
CA ALA A 63 -4.41 19.74 2.61
C ALA A 63 -5.83 19.14 2.68
N LEU A 64 -6.22 18.51 3.78
CA LEU A 64 -7.58 17.97 3.97
C LEU A 64 -8.71 18.96 3.67
N PRO A 65 -8.62 20.27 4.04
CA PRO A 65 -9.64 21.24 3.68
C PRO A 65 -9.80 21.44 2.17
N ASP A 66 -8.69 21.43 1.43
CA ASP A 66 -8.71 21.59 -0.03
C ASP A 66 -9.39 20.39 -0.69
N LEU A 67 -9.12 19.18 -0.16
CA LEU A 67 -9.75 17.95 -0.62
C LEU A 67 -11.25 17.91 -0.30
N HIS A 68 -11.65 18.42 0.89
CA HIS A 68 -13.07 18.54 1.25
C HIS A 68 -13.81 19.51 0.32
N ALA A 69 -13.18 20.62 -0.03
CA ALA A 69 -13.75 21.69 -0.86
C ALA A 69 -13.53 21.48 -2.37
N ASP A 70 -12.92 20.38 -2.81
CA ASP A 70 -12.61 20.12 -4.21
C ASP A 70 -13.88 20.12 -5.07
N PRO A 71 -14.00 21.03 -6.06
CA PRO A 71 -15.19 21.13 -6.91
C PRO A 71 -15.36 19.95 -7.88
N ASP A 72 -14.30 19.18 -8.11
CA ASP A 72 -14.36 18.01 -8.99
C ASP A 72 -14.95 16.78 -8.29
N ARG A 73 -15.13 16.82 -6.95
CA ARG A 73 -15.79 15.74 -6.21
C ARG A 73 -17.24 15.57 -6.65
N LEU A 74 -17.59 14.33 -6.98
CA LEU A 74 -18.98 13.90 -7.14
C LEU A 74 -19.62 13.76 -5.76
N LYS A 75 -20.91 14.07 -5.65
CA LYS A 75 -21.67 14.02 -4.38
C LYS A 75 -22.99 13.25 -4.49
N THR A 76 -23.44 13.01 -5.71
CA THR A 76 -24.67 12.25 -6.03
C THR A 76 -24.33 11.17 -7.04
N PRO A 77 -25.10 10.05 -7.09
CA PRO A 77 -24.88 9.01 -8.09
C PRO A 77 -24.91 9.57 -9.50
N MET A 78 -24.05 9.07 -10.36
CA MET A 78 -23.95 9.48 -11.76
C MET A 78 -24.11 8.27 -12.67
N ARG A 79 -24.90 8.39 -13.73
CA ARG A 79 -25.04 7.41 -14.80
C ARG A 79 -24.43 7.93 -16.08
N ARG A 80 -23.69 7.10 -16.79
CA ARG A 80 -23.19 7.42 -18.12
C ARG A 80 -24.28 7.22 -19.17
N VAL A 81 -24.53 8.24 -20.00
CA VAL A 81 -25.45 8.21 -21.13
C VAL A 81 -24.69 8.68 -22.37
N GLY A 82 -24.30 7.73 -23.23
CA GLY A 82 -23.38 8.05 -24.32
C GLY A 82 -22.05 8.59 -23.76
N ASP A 83 -21.69 9.81 -24.16
CA ASP A 83 -20.44 10.48 -23.77
C ASP A 83 -20.58 11.45 -22.61
N HIS A 84 -21.75 11.52 -21.97
CA HIS A 84 -21.98 12.44 -20.86
C HIS A 84 -22.51 11.72 -19.59
N TRP A 85 -22.48 12.44 -18.47
CA TRP A 85 -22.87 11.94 -17.17
C TRP A 85 -24.12 12.67 -16.66
N GLU A 86 -25.12 11.90 -16.22
CA GLU A 86 -26.37 12.41 -15.65
C GLU A 86 -26.49 12.00 -14.19
N PRO A 87 -26.99 12.88 -13.29
CA PRO A 87 -27.26 12.51 -11.91
C PRO A 87 -28.42 11.53 -11.82
N MET A 88 -28.37 10.67 -10.80
CA MET A 88 -29.43 9.73 -10.43
C MET A 88 -29.79 9.87 -8.96
N GLU A 89 -31.05 9.52 -8.65
CA GLU A 89 -31.47 9.30 -7.26
C GLU A 89 -30.85 8.01 -6.71
N TRP A 90 -30.53 7.99 -5.40
CA TRP A 90 -29.82 6.87 -4.77
C TRP A 90 -30.54 5.54 -4.92
N ASP A 91 -31.85 5.49 -4.62
CA ASP A 91 -32.59 4.22 -4.71
C ASP A 91 -32.64 3.70 -6.14
N ALA A 92 -32.87 4.57 -7.12
CA ALA A 92 -32.85 4.20 -8.53
C ALA A 92 -31.45 3.72 -8.98
N ALA A 93 -30.39 4.34 -8.48
CA ALA A 93 -29.03 3.93 -8.79
C ALA A 93 -28.69 2.56 -8.19
N LEU A 94 -29.03 2.32 -6.92
CA LEU A 94 -28.81 1.04 -6.25
C LEU A 94 -29.66 -0.09 -6.86
N ASP A 95 -30.92 0.19 -7.24
CA ASP A 95 -31.81 -0.77 -7.92
C ASP A 95 -31.22 -1.16 -9.28
N HIS A 96 -30.79 -0.17 -10.06
CA HIS A 96 -30.17 -0.40 -11.37
C HIS A 96 -28.89 -1.23 -11.25
N VAL A 97 -27.96 -0.86 -10.35
CA VAL A 97 -26.71 -1.60 -10.13
C VAL A 97 -26.99 -3.05 -9.71
N ALA A 98 -27.90 -3.26 -8.74
CA ALA A 98 -28.22 -4.61 -8.28
C ALA A 98 -28.87 -5.46 -9.38
N ALA A 99 -29.72 -4.86 -10.24
CA ALA A 99 -30.32 -5.54 -11.37
C ALA A 99 -29.27 -5.96 -12.41
N GLN A 100 -28.35 -5.08 -12.79
CA GLN A 100 -27.28 -5.39 -13.73
C GLN A 100 -26.34 -6.48 -13.20
N LEU A 101 -25.95 -6.42 -11.94
CA LEU A 101 -25.09 -7.44 -11.33
C LEU A 101 -25.78 -8.82 -11.30
N ARG A 102 -27.09 -8.87 -11.02
CA ARG A 102 -27.86 -10.12 -11.11
C ARG A 102 -27.91 -10.65 -12.52
N ALA A 103 -28.20 -9.81 -13.50
CA ALA A 103 -28.27 -10.21 -14.91
C ALA A 103 -26.96 -10.84 -15.41
N VAL A 104 -25.81 -10.20 -15.11
CA VAL A 104 -24.48 -10.76 -15.47
C VAL A 104 -24.24 -12.09 -14.77
N ARG A 105 -24.58 -12.21 -13.48
CA ARG A 105 -24.42 -13.46 -12.71
C ARG A 105 -25.31 -14.60 -13.24
N GLU A 106 -26.53 -14.30 -13.59
CA GLU A 106 -27.49 -15.29 -14.15
C GLU A 106 -27.06 -15.77 -15.53
N GLN A 107 -26.51 -14.87 -16.35
CA GLN A 107 -26.12 -15.17 -17.72
C GLN A 107 -24.73 -15.85 -17.81
N HIS A 108 -23.75 -15.44 -16.98
CA HIS A 108 -22.35 -15.79 -17.13
C HIS A 108 -21.73 -16.44 -15.87
N GLY A 109 -22.53 -16.64 -14.81
CA GLY A 109 -22.04 -17.18 -13.53
C GLY A 109 -21.50 -16.10 -12.58
N ALA A 110 -21.31 -16.49 -11.31
CA ALA A 110 -20.92 -15.55 -10.25
C ALA A 110 -19.52 -14.97 -10.48
N ASP A 111 -18.58 -15.76 -10.99
CA ASP A 111 -17.18 -15.35 -11.18
C ASP A 111 -16.98 -14.39 -12.37
N ALA A 112 -18.01 -14.22 -13.22
CA ALA A 112 -18.02 -13.17 -14.25
C ALA A 112 -18.17 -11.75 -13.69
N VAL A 113 -18.49 -11.60 -12.40
CA VAL A 113 -18.54 -10.33 -11.70
C VAL A 113 -17.31 -10.20 -10.82
N ALA A 114 -16.37 -9.33 -11.20
CA ALA A 114 -15.16 -9.08 -10.42
C ALA A 114 -15.30 -7.87 -9.49
N THR A 115 -14.44 -7.83 -8.48
CA THR A 115 -14.26 -6.65 -7.62
C THR A 115 -12.80 -6.21 -7.58
N PHE A 116 -12.56 -4.90 -7.57
CA PHE A 116 -11.25 -4.31 -7.31
C PHE A 116 -11.36 -3.32 -6.14
N GLN A 117 -10.64 -3.58 -5.05
CA GLN A 117 -10.59 -2.68 -3.90
C GLN A 117 -9.23 -1.96 -3.85
N GLY A 118 -9.28 -0.64 -3.97
CA GLY A 118 -8.10 0.20 -3.86
C GLY A 118 -7.64 0.41 -2.41
N ASN A 119 -6.43 0.91 -2.23
CA ASN A 119 -5.86 1.19 -0.92
C ASN A 119 -6.74 2.09 -0.01
N PRO A 120 -7.41 3.17 -0.48
CA PRO A 120 -8.28 3.96 0.39
C PRO A 120 -9.39 3.19 1.10
N SER A 121 -9.77 2.00 0.63
CA SER A 121 -10.76 1.13 1.30
C SER A 121 -10.36 0.77 2.73
N VAL A 122 -9.07 0.59 3.02
CA VAL A 122 -8.57 0.25 4.37
C VAL A 122 -8.43 1.48 5.28
N HIS A 123 -8.55 2.71 4.72
CA HIS A 123 -8.55 3.97 5.45
C HIS A 123 -9.96 4.51 5.74
N ASN A 124 -10.99 3.68 5.50
CA ASN A 124 -12.39 3.98 5.78
C ASN A 124 -13.01 2.81 6.55
N SER A 125 -13.34 3.02 7.83
CA SER A 125 -13.95 1.98 8.67
C SER A 125 -15.31 1.51 8.16
N GLY A 126 -16.08 2.39 7.52
CA GLY A 126 -17.34 2.03 6.88
C GLY A 126 -17.16 1.02 5.75
N THR A 127 -16.22 1.26 4.85
CA THR A 127 -15.85 0.35 3.78
C THR A 127 -15.30 -0.96 4.34
N LEU A 128 -14.27 -0.89 5.19
CA LEU A 128 -13.56 -2.08 5.67
C LEU A 128 -14.48 -3.04 6.44
N LEU A 129 -15.32 -2.50 7.32
CA LEU A 129 -16.24 -3.31 8.12
C LEU A 129 -17.46 -3.83 7.32
N SER A 130 -17.74 -3.31 6.12
CA SER A 130 -18.93 -3.68 5.33
C SER A 130 -18.60 -4.48 4.06
N ALA A 131 -17.43 -4.23 3.45
CA ALA A 131 -17.07 -4.82 2.16
C ALA A 131 -17.07 -6.35 2.17
N GLY A 132 -16.61 -7.00 3.25
CA GLY A 132 -16.62 -8.47 3.35
C GLY A 132 -18.01 -9.09 3.23
N ALA A 133 -19.04 -8.45 3.79
CA ALA A 133 -20.41 -8.91 3.65
C ALA A 133 -20.95 -8.71 2.23
N PHE A 134 -20.57 -7.62 1.57
CA PHE A 134 -20.90 -7.37 0.17
C PHE A 134 -20.23 -8.39 -0.76
N LEU A 135 -18.95 -8.67 -0.58
CA LEU A 135 -18.25 -9.72 -1.33
C LEU A 135 -18.91 -11.09 -1.17
N LYS A 136 -19.35 -11.42 0.06
CA LYS A 136 -20.11 -12.64 0.32
C LYS A 136 -21.47 -12.66 -0.40
N ALA A 137 -22.18 -11.52 -0.46
CA ALA A 137 -23.44 -11.40 -1.17
C ALA A 137 -23.28 -11.56 -2.69
N LEU A 138 -22.18 -11.06 -3.26
CA LEU A 138 -21.84 -11.29 -4.67
C LEU A 138 -21.56 -12.75 -4.96
N GLY A 139 -20.93 -13.48 -4.04
CA GLY A 139 -20.61 -14.91 -4.19
C GLY A 139 -19.52 -15.20 -5.25
N SER A 140 -18.79 -14.19 -5.71
CA SER A 140 -17.73 -14.31 -6.71
C SER A 140 -16.38 -14.61 -6.07
N ARG A 141 -15.54 -15.38 -6.78
CA ARG A 141 -14.12 -15.61 -6.48
C ARG A 141 -13.19 -14.63 -7.20
N SER A 142 -13.69 -13.88 -8.19
CA SER A 142 -12.92 -12.89 -8.95
C SER A 142 -12.69 -11.61 -8.11
N ARG A 143 -11.79 -11.71 -7.12
CA ARG A 143 -11.50 -10.65 -6.16
C ARG A 143 -10.09 -10.16 -6.31
N TYR A 144 -9.95 -8.85 -6.48
CA TYR A 144 -8.69 -8.16 -6.65
C TYR A 144 -8.61 -7.00 -5.67
N THR A 145 -7.45 -6.76 -5.09
CA THR A 145 -7.20 -5.61 -4.22
C THR A 145 -5.85 -4.98 -4.50
N ALA A 146 -5.56 -3.82 -3.95
CA ALA A 146 -4.24 -3.20 -4.07
C ALA A 146 -3.11 -4.03 -3.41
N THR A 147 -3.42 -5.08 -2.67
CA THR A 147 -2.44 -5.87 -1.90
C THR A 147 -1.43 -6.54 -2.82
N SER A 148 -1.86 -7.14 -3.95
CA SER A 148 -0.98 -7.85 -4.89
C SER A 148 -0.18 -6.96 -5.86
N ILE A 149 -0.19 -5.64 -5.62
CA ILE A 149 0.74 -4.67 -6.23
C ILE A 149 1.53 -3.89 -5.18
N ASP A 150 1.49 -4.32 -3.92
CA ASP A 150 2.15 -3.64 -2.80
C ASP A 150 2.73 -4.64 -1.79
N GLN A 151 1.93 -5.14 -0.83
CA GLN A 151 2.40 -5.79 0.39
C GLN A 151 2.07 -7.29 0.50
N LEU A 152 1.54 -7.92 -0.52
CA LEU A 152 1.20 -9.34 -0.48
C LEU A 152 2.37 -10.23 -0.02
N PRO A 153 3.64 -9.96 -0.40
CA PRO A 153 4.81 -10.66 0.15
C PRO A 153 4.93 -10.64 1.68
N HIS A 154 4.57 -9.52 2.34
CA HIS A 154 4.54 -9.49 3.81
C HIS A 154 3.46 -10.41 4.38
N HIS A 155 2.24 -10.35 3.80
CA HIS A 155 1.12 -11.18 4.23
C HIS A 155 1.41 -12.66 4.04
N PHE A 156 2.06 -13.03 2.93
CA PHE A 156 2.46 -14.40 2.65
C PHE A 156 3.52 -14.88 3.65
N ALA A 157 4.57 -14.09 3.88
CA ALA A 157 5.59 -14.42 4.87
C ALA A 157 5.01 -14.52 6.29
N GLY A 158 4.08 -13.61 6.65
CA GLY A 158 3.37 -13.65 7.92
C GLY A 158 2.53 -14.91 8.09
N ALA A 159 1.81 -15.31 7.06
CA ALA A 159 1.00 -16.53 7.06
C ALA A 159 1.87 -17.80 7.19
N GLU A 160 2.93 -17.90 6.42
CA GLU A 160 3.82 -19.07 6.40
C GLU A 160 4.65 -19.22 7.69
N MET A 161 5.10 -18.10 8.28
CA MET A 161 5.94 -18.13 9.48
C MET A 161 5.13 -18.14 10.79
N PHE A 162 4.06 -17.33 10.85
CA PHE A 162 3.31 -17.05 12.09
C PHE A 162 1.86 -17.54 12.06
N GLY A 163 1.37 -18.00 10.89
CA GLY A 163 0.06 -18.61 10.70
C GLY A 163 -1.07 -17.64 10.33
N HIS A 164 -0.79 -16.34 10.11
CA HIS A 164 -1.83 -15.41 9.69
C HIS A 164 -1.27 -14.21 8.89
N PRO A 165 -1.93 -13.73 7.81
CA PRO A 165 -1.46 -12.63 6.97
C PRO A 165 -1.24 -11.31 7.70
N LEU A 166 -1.97 -11.04 8.78
CA LEU A 166 -1.84 -9.82 9.58
C LEU A 166 -0.88 -9.94 10.77
N LEU A 167 -0.26 -11.10 10.99
CA LEU A 167 0.82 -11.24 11.97
C LEU A 167 2.14 -10.78 11.35
N LEU A 168 2.32 -9.46 11.30
CA LEU A 168 3.52 -8.82 10.77
C LEU A 168 4.31 -8.18 11.92
N PRO A 169 5.59 -8.58 12.11
CA PRO A 169 6.45 -7.96 13.12
C PRO A 169 6.78 -6.51 12.71
N ILE A 170 6.60 -5.58 13.64
CA ILE A 170 6.80 -4.15 13.43
C ILE A 170 8.04 -3.69 14.18
N PRO A 171 8.96 -2.94 13.57
CA PRO A 171 10.11 -2.37 14.26
C PRO A 171 9.70 -1.51 15.45
N ASP A 172 10.21 -1.82 16.62
CA ASP A 172 10.05 -1.01 17.83
C ASP A 172 11.04 0.18 17.77
N VAL A 173 10.81 1.05 16.81
CA VAL A 173 11.71 2.14 16.41
C VAL A 173 11.96 3.15 17.53
N ASP A 174 11.06 3.26 18.51
CA ASP A 174 11.22 4.13 19.66
C ASP A 174 12.30 3.63 20.63
N ARG A 175 12.60 2.31 20.63
CA ARG A 175 13.55 1.68 21.56
C ARG A 175 14.72 0.97 20.89
N THR A 176 14.73 0.81 19.57
CA THR A 176 15.84 0.14 18.84
C THR A 176 17.13 0.95 18.86
N ASP A 177 18.28 0.28 18.86
CA ASP A 177 19.61 0.89 18.78
C ASP A 177 20.27 0.65 17.42
N PHE A 178 19.83 -0.35 16.66
CA PHE A 178 20.28 -0.60 15.30
C PHE A 178 19.07 -0.80 14.39
N PHE A 179 18.84 0.12 13.47
CA PHE A 179 17.72 0.05 12.53
C PHE A 179 18.23 -0.19 11.11
N LEU A 180 18.06 -1.42 10.59
CA LEU A 180 18.40 -1.80 9.23
C LEU A 180 17.18 -1.63 8.33
N MET A 181 17.18 -0.62 7.47
CA MET A 181 16.12 -0.33 6.51
C MET A 181 16.56 -0.74 5.10
N MET A 182 15.69 -1.47 4.40
CA MET A 182 15.94 -1.93 3.02
C MET A 182 14.74 -1.58 2.13
N GLY A 183 14.98 -0.93 0.98
CA GLY A 183 13.95 -0.55 0.02
C GLY A 183 12.80 0.26 0.64
N ALA A 184 13.13 1.13 1.61
CA ALA A 184 12.17 1.87 2.41
C ALA A 184 12.51 3.36 2.48
N ASN A 185 11.50 4.21 2.25
CA ASN A 185 11.64 5.66 2.39
C ASN A 185 10.59 6.22 3.36
N PRO A 186 10.76 6.00 4.68
CA PRO A 186 9.76 6.39 5.67
C PRO A 186 9.54 7.90 5.77
N LEU A 187 10.48 8.75 5.33
CA LEU A 187 10.25 10.20 5.28
C LEU A 187 9.19 10.59 4.23
N ALA A 188 9.02 9.82 3.16
CA ALA A 188 7.96 10.02 2.18
C ALA A 188 6.65 9.34 2.60
N SER A 189 6.71 8.14 3.21
CA SER A 189 5.56 7.30 3.53
C SER A 189 5.04 7.43 4.97
N ASN A 190 5.80 8.02 5.91
CA ASN A 190 5.57 8.00 7.36
C ASN A 190 5.59 6.59 7.98
N GLY A 191 6.47 5.75 7.50
CA GLY A 191 6.46 4.30 7.70
C GLY A 191 5.76 3.63 6.53
N SER A 192 5.17 2.60 6.63
CA SER A 192 4.32 1.76 5.78
C SER A 192 4.54 0.31 6.21
N ILE A 193 3.46 -0.40 6.52
CA ILE A 193 3.54 -1.61 7.34
C ILE A 193 4.44 -1.40 8.58
N MET A 194 4.57 -0.19 8.98
CA MET A 194 5.18 0.33 10.20
C MET A 194 4.55 1.69 10.42
N THR A 195 3.38 1.74 11.04
CA THR A 195 2.67 3.00 11.33
C THR A 195 3.48 3.83 12.32
N ALA A 196 4.30 4.74 11.78
CA ALA A 196 5.29 5.51 12.52
C ALA A 196 5.25 7.00 12.13
N PRO A 197 4.15 7.72 12.46
CA PRO A 197 4.10 9.16 12.24
C PRO A 197 5.26 9.86 12.96
N GLY A 198 5.78 10.95 12.37
CA GLY A 198 6.93 11.64 12.94
C GLY A 198 8.24 10.84 12.87
N ILE A 199 8.38 9.95 11.90
CA ILE A 199 9.54 9.06 11.77
C ILE A 199 10.89 9.80 11.74
N ARG A 200 10.93 11.03 11.20
CA ARG A 200 12.14 11.88 11.25
C ARG A 200 12.71 12.00 12.64
N ASP A 201 11.85 12.32 13.62
CA ASP A 201 12.30 12.55 14.99
C ASP A 201 12.64 11.24 15.69
N ARG A 202 11.99 10.14 15.32
CA ARG A 202 12.32 8.79 15.78
C ARG A 202 13.71 8.35 15.27
N LEU A 203 14.05 8.60 13.99
CA LEU A 203 15.39 8.32 13.44
C LEU A 203 16.47 9.19 14.13
N LYS A 204 16.18 10.49 14.37
CA LYS A 204 17.07 11.35 15.14
C LYS A 204 17.29 10.83 16.56
N ALA A 205 16.24 10.33 17.21
CA ALA A 205 16.33 9.79 18.57
C ALA A 205 17.19 8.52 18.63
N ILE A 206 17.15 7.64 17.62
CA ILE A 206 18.06 6.50 17.52
C ILE A 206 19.50 6.98 17.51
N ARG A 207 19.83 7.94 16.65
CA ARG A 207 21.19 8.51 16.54
C ARG A 207 21.63 9.23 17.81
N ALA A 208 20.73 9.99 18.43
CA ALA A 208 21.02 10.76 19.67
C ALA A 208 21.41 9.88 20.86
N ARG A 209 20.90 8.63 20.90
CA ARG A 209 21.30 7.64 21.92
C ARG A 209 22.49 6.76 21.51
N GLY A 210 23.22 7.14 20.45
CA GLY A 210 24.39 6.42 19.94
C GLY A 210 24.07 5.22 19.06
N GLY A 211 22.82 5.07 18.62
CA GLY A 211 22.39 3.97 17.74
C GLY A 211 22.74 4.22 16.26
N ARG A 212 22.64 3.13 15.48
CA ARG A 212 22.88 3.14 14.02
C ARG A 212 21.55 3.07 13.25
N VAL A 213 21.48 3.80 12.15
CA VAL A 213 20.43 3.74 11.15
C VAL A 213 21.08 3.44 9.81
N VAL A 214 20.92 2.23 9.32
CA VAL A 214 21.51 1.77 8.06
C VAL A 214 20.42 1.72 6.99
N LEU A 215 20.65 2.33 5.83
CA LEU A 215 19.74 2.32 4.70
C LEU A 215 20.39 1.69 3.47
N LEU A 216 19.74 0.66 2.91
CA LEU A 216 20.08 0.09 1.60
C LEU A 216 18.94 0.43 0.61
N ASP A 217 19.28 1.09 -0.49
CA ASP A 217 18.33 1.49 -1.53
C ASP A 217 19.08 1.75 -2.85
N PRO A 218 18.50 1.49 -4.03
CA PRO A 218 19.09 1.89 -5.32
C PRO A 218 19.21 3.41 -5.50
N ARG A 219 18.43 4.16 -4.74
CA ARG A 219 18.41 5.62 -4.74
C ARG A 219 18.73 6.16 -3.34
N ARG A 220 19.58 7.16 -3.26
CA ARG A 220 19.81 7.91 -2.03
C ARG A 220 18.56 8.75 -1.71
N THR A 221 17.61 8.11 -1.01
CA THR A 221 16.31 8.68 -0.70
C THR A 221 16.42 9.79 0.37
N GLU A 222 15.33 10.53 0.59
CA GLU A 222 15.24 11.57 1.63
C GLU A 222 15.51 10.99 3.03
N SER A 223 15.24 9.72 3.24
CA SER A 223 15.54 9.02 4.50
C SER A 223 17.03 8.84 4.75
N ALA A 224 17.87 8.86 3.70
CA ALA A 224 19.33 8.74 3.81
C ALA A 224 19.97 9.92 4.57
N GLU A 225 19.33 11.09 4.60
CA GLU A 225 19.76 12.24 5.40
C GLU A 225 19.83 11.92 6.90
N TYR A 226 18.95 11.02 7.35
CA TYR A 226 18.84 10.61 8.74
C TYR A 226 19.49 9.26 9.03
N ALA A 227 20.02 8.59 8.03
CA ALA A 227 20.82 7.39 8.20
C ALA A 227 22.24 7.73 8.71
N THR A 228 22.84 6.80 9.44
CA THR A 228 24.28 6.84 9.77
C THR A 228 25.12 6.26 8.63
N ASP A 229 24.54 5.26 7.93
CA ASP A 229 25.18 4.54 6.84
C ASP A 229 24.19 4.39 5.67
N PHE A 230 24.69 4.59 4.46
CA PHE A 230 23.93 4.37 3.24
C PHE A 230 24.73 3.51 2.26
N HIS A 231 24.08 2.49 1.72
CA HIS A 231 24.68 1.62 0.71
C HIS A 231 23.72 1.47 -0.48
N HIS A 232 24.25 1.60 -1.68
CA HIS A 232 23.52 1.21 -2.88
C HIS A 232 23.39 -0.31 -2.95
N ILE A 233 22.25 -0.80 -3.39
CA ILE A 233 21.99 -2.20 -3.72
C ILE A 233 21.26 -2.28 -5.06
N ARG A 234 21.62 -3.22 -5.93
CA ARG A 234 20.93 -3.37 -7.21
C ARG A 234 19.50 -3.87 -7.01
N PRO A 235 18.52 -3.29 -7.74
CA PRO A 235 17.12 -3.73 -7.68
C PRO A 235 16.98 -5.24 -7.94
N GLY A 236 16.15 -5.92 -7.14
CA GLY A 236 15.88 -7.35 -7.29
C GLY A 236 16.91 -8.29 -6.68
N THR A 237 17.91 -7.77 -5.94
CA THR A 237 18.96 -8.59 -5.34
C THR A 237 18.94 -8.64 -3.81
N ASP A 238 17.94 -8.05 -3.20
CA ASP A 238 17.81 -7.93 -1.75
C ASP A 238 17.74 -9.30 -1.06
N ALA A 239 17.09 -10.30 -1.67
CA ALA A 239 17.03 -11.65 -1.12
C ALA A 239 18.41 -12.32 -1.06
N LEU A 240 19.27 -12.07 -2.07
CA LEU A 240 20.66 -12.55 -2.07
C LEU A 240 21.47 -11.90 -0.93
N PHE A 241 21.32 -10.60 -0.74
CA PHE A 241 21.98 -9.86 0.33
C PHE A 241 21.53 -10.34 1.71
N LEU A 242 20.23 -10.55 1.93
CA LEU A 242 19.68 -11.06 3.18
C LEU A 242 20.17 -12.49 3.50
N LEU A 243 20.25 -13.36 2.50
CA LEU A 243 20.85 -14.69 2.65
C LEU A 243 22.33 -14.61 3.01
N ALA A 244 23.07 -13.67 2.44
CA ALA A 244 24.48 -13.47 2.79
C ALA A 244 24.67 -12.92 4.22
N LEU A 245 23.77 -12.06 4.71
CA LEU A 245 23.75 -11.66 6.12
C LEU A 245 23.53 -12.88 7.03
N LEU A 246 22.55 -13.73 6.71
CA LEU A 246 22.27 -14.95 7.46
C LEU A 246 23.43 -15.94 7.39
N ASN A 247 24.07 -16.10 6.21
CA ASN A 247 25.26 -16.92 6.05
C ASN A 247 26.35 -16.49 7.03
N GLU A 248 26.66 -15.19 7.08
CA GLU A 248 27.68 -14.65 8.00
C GLU A 248 27.30 -14.83 9.46
N VAL A 249 26.01 -14.63 9.82
CA VAL A 249 25.51 -14.89 11.19
C VAL A 249 25.74 -16.33 11.59
N PHE A 250 25.47 -17.31 10.72
CA PHE A 250 25.70 -18.72 10.99
C PHE A 250 27.18 -19.10 10.97
N ALA A 251 27.95 -18.62 10.00
CA ALA A 251 29.38 -18.91 9.87
C ALA A 251 30.19 -18.40 11.08
N SER A 252 29.79 -17.23 11.60
CA SER A 252 30.43 -16.61 12.77
C SER A 252 29.79 -17.01 14.11
N SER A 253 28.83 -17.96 14.11
CA SER A 253 28.12 -18.44 15.32
C SER A 253 27.47 -17.31 16.14
N LEU A 254 26.86 -16.35 15.46
CA LEU A 254 26.24 -15.15 16.07
C LEU A 254 24.73 -15.31 16.34
N GLN A 255 24.15 -16.48 16.06
CA GLN A 255 22.72 -16.72 16.30
C GLN A 255 22.39 -16.67 17.80
N ARG A 256 21.26 -16.01 18.13
CA ARG A 256 20.75 -15.84 19.49
C ARG A 256 19.24 -16.20 19.53
N THR A 257 18.94 -17.48 19.63
CA THR A 257 17.57 -17.98 19.50
C THR A 257 16.96 -18.47 20.82
N ALA A 258 17.69 -18.34 21.93
CA ALA A 258 17.30 -18.96 23.23
C ALA A 258 15.90 -18.54 23.71
N HIS A 259 15.48 -17.27 23.50
CA HIS A 259 14.17 -16.78 23.94
C HIS A 259 12.99 -17.34 23.13
N LEU A 260 13.25 -17.86 21.91
CA LEU A 260 12.27 -18.51 21.04
C LEU A 260 12.51 -20.02 20.88
N GLY A 261 13.54 -20.58 21.55
CA GLY A 261 14.02 -21.93 21.30
C GLY A 261 13.03 -23.05 21.57
N GLY A 262 12.00 -22.81 22.38
CA GLY A 262 10.93 -23.77 22.64
C GLY A 262 9.76 -23.73 21.66
N VAL A 263 9.74 -22.77 20.73
CA VAL A 263 8.59 -22.55 19.85
C VAL A 263 9.00 -22.32 18.39
N MET A 264 10.26 -22.53 18.05
CA MET A 264 10.82 -22.24 16.74
C MET A 264 11.32 -23.52 16.07
N THR A 265 10.92 -23.73 14.81
CA THR A 265 11.34 -24.86 13.99
C THR A 265 12.04 -24.41 12.70
N GLY A 266 12.84 -25.31 12.08
CA GLY A 266 13.46 -25.09 10.78
C GLY A 266 14.80 -24.34 10.80
N LEU A 267 15.47 -24.17 11.96
CA LEU A 267 16.74 -23.45 12.06
C LEU A 267 17.85 -24.09 11.21
N ASP A 268 18.01 -25.43 11.28
CA ASP A 268 19.02 -26.14 10.51
C ASP A 268 18.74 -26.08 8.99
N SER A 269 17.46 -26.13 8.60
CA SER A 269 17.04 -25.97 7.20
C SER A 269 17.36 -24.59 6.68
N LEU A 270 17.11 -23.52 7.46
CA LEU A 270 17.46 -22.16 7.11
C LEU A 270 19.00 -21.98 7.00
N LYS A 271 19.76 -22.57 7.94
CA LYS A 271 21.22 -22.55 7.90
C LYS A 271 21.75 -23.23 6.64
N ALA A 272 21.21 -24.40 6.29
CA ALA A 272 21.58 -25.11 5.06
C ALA A 272 21.19 -24.29 3.80
N ALA A 273 20.04 -23.64 3.83
CA ALA A 273 19.56 -22.77 2.74
C ALA A 273 20.46 -21.55 2.51
N ALA A 274 20.97 -20.93 3.58
CA ALA A 274 21.86 -19.77 3.50
C ALA A 274 23.30 -20.14 3.11
N ALA A 275 23.74 -21.40 3.29
CA ALA A 275 25.14 -21.82 3.10
C ALA A 275 25.75 -21.50 1.72
N PRO A 276 25.03 -21.60 0.57
CA PRO A 276 25.59 -21.27 -0.74
C PRO A 276 25.77 -19.77 -1.01
N PHE A 277 25.12 -18.91 -0.23
CA PHE A 277 25.06 -17.47 -0.46
C PHE A 277 26.06 -16.74 0.45
N THR A 278 27.36 -17.01 0.26
CA THR A 278 28.39 -16.28 1.01
C THR A 278 28.44 -14.82 0.59
N PRO A 279 28.94 -13.90 1.44
CA PRO A 279 29.14 -12.50 1.07
C PRO A 279 29.86 -12.32 -0.26
N GLU A 280 30.91 -13.14 -0.54
CA GLU A 280 31.66 -13.11 -1.81
C GLU A 280 30.83 -13.58 -3.00
N ALA A 281 30.01 -14.63 -2.80
CA ALA A 281 29.21 -15.17 -3.89
C ALA A 281 28.14 -14.18 -4.40
N VAL A 282 27.65 -13.29 -3.54
CA VAL A 282 26.59 -12.33 -3.90
C VAL A 282 27.10 -10.93 -4.24
N GLU A 283 28.35 -10.58 -3.90
CA GLU A 283 28.91 -9.24 -4.06
C GLU A 283 28.75 -8.67 -5.47
N ALA A 284 29.16 -9.43 -6.46
CA ALA A 284 29.10 -9.01 -7.87
C ALA A 284 27.67 -8.73 -8.32
N ARG A 285 26.68 -9.49 -7.82
CA ARG A 285 25.27 -9.37 -8.19
C ARG A 285 24.56 -8.25 -7.44
N THR A 286 24.82 -8.11 -6.14
CA THR A 286 24.17 -7.11 -5.28
C THR A 286 24.79 -5.72 -5.44
N GLY A 287 26.05 -5.64 -5.77
CA GLY A 287 26.85 -4.41 -5.75
C GLY A 287 27.26 -3.96 -4.33
N VAL A 288 26.97 -4.78 -3.30
CA VAL A 288 27.40 -4.55 -1.91
C VAL A 288 28.62 -5.42 -1.63
N SER A 289 29.73 -4.82 -1.21
CA SER A 289 30.97 -5.58 -0.98
C SER A 289 30.82 -6.62 0.13
N ALA A 290 31.55 -7.73 0.00
CA ALA A 290 31.57 -8.78 1.02
C ALA A 290 32.00 -8.26 2.39
N GLY A 291 32.94 -7.30 2.42
CA GLY A 291 33.35 -6.63 3.65
C GLY A 291 32.23 -5.87 4.36
N VAL A 292 31.44 -5.09 3.63
CA VAL A 292 30.26 -4.38 4.14
C VAL A 292 29.21 -5.38 4.61
N THR A 293 28.92 -6.42 3.84
CA THR A 293 27.93 -7.44 4.20
C THR A 293 28.29 -8.11 5.52
N ARG A 294 29.55 -8.51 5.74
CA ARG A 294 30.02 -9.09 7.00
C ARG A 294 29.94 -8.11 8.16
N GLU A 295 30.38 -6.87 7.93
CA GLU A 295 30.35 -5.84 8.96
C GLU A 295 28.91 -5.61 9.44
N LEU A 296 27.97 -5.45 8.52
CA LEU A 296 26.57 -5.23 8.84
C LEU A 296 25.95 -6.45 9.55
N ALA A 297 26.22 -7.67 9.11
CA ALA A 297 25.73 -8.88 9.74
C ALA A 297 26.19 -9.00 11.20
N ARG A 298 27.49 -8.78 11.44
CA ARG A 298 28.09 -8.84 12.77
C ARG A 298 27.60 -7.73 13.67
N ALA A 299 27.56 -6.50 13.18
CA ALA A 299 27.09 -5.34 13.93
C ALA A 299 25.60 -5.46 14.30
N PHE A 300 24.76 -5.93 13.37
CA PHE A 300 23.33 -6.17 13.61
C PHE A 300 23.13 -7.26 14.67
N ALA A 301 23.81 -8.39 14.53
CA ALA A 301 23.71 -9.51 15.49
C ALA A 301 24.27 -9.15 16.88
N ALA A 302 25.32 -8.31 16.94
CA ALA A 302 25.92 -7.88 18.21
C ALA A 302 25.11 -6.81 18.95
N ALA A 303 24.26 -6.04 18.23
CA ALA A 303 23.48 -4.98 18.82
C ALA A 303 22.54 -5.51 19.92
N PRO A 304 22.42 -4.82 21.06
CA PRO A 304 21.51 -5.24 22.12
C PRO A 304 20.04 -5.23 21.68
N ARG A 305 19.69 -4.24 20.85
CA ARG A 305 18.33 -4.01 20.33
C ARG A 305 18.46 -3.62 18.88
N ALA A 306 18.02 -4.49 17.97
CA ALA A 306 18.06 -4.22 16.55
C ALA A 306 16.77 -4.65 15.86
N ALA A 307 16.41 -3.96 14.79
CA ALA A 307 15.29 -4.31 13.93
C ALA A 307 15.68 -4.19 12.47
N ALA A 308 15.47 -5.24 11.69
CA ALA A 308 15.51 -5.24 10.23
C ALA A 308 14.09 -4.98 9.70
N TYR A 309 14.01 -4.11 8.70
CA TYR A 309 12.77 -3.64 8.10
C TYR A 309 12.92 -3.54 6.58
N GLY A 310 12.07 -4.25 5.86
CA GLY A 310 11.97 -4.18 4.41
C GLY A 310 10.60 -3.64 4.01
N ARG A 311 10.54 -2.75 3.00
CA ARG A 311 9.25 -2.23 2.56
C ARG A 311 9.10 -2.31 1.04
N ILE A 312 8.40 -1.38 0.43
CA ILE A 312 7.90 -1.47 -0.95
C ILE A 312 8.98 -1.90 -1.95
N GLY A 313 10.23 -1.43 -1.79
CA GLY A 313 11.34 -1.82 -2.64
C GLY A 313 11.65 -3.33 -2.60
N LEU A 314 11.43 -3.97 -1.46
CA LEU A 314 11.59 -5.42 -1.30
C LEU A 314 10.37 -6.20 -1.76
N SER A 315 9.17 -5.62 -1.67
CA SER A 315 7.92 -6.35 -1.96
C SER A 315 7.60 -6.42 -3.44
N ILE A 316 7.82 -5.32 -4.20
CA ILE A 316 7.43 -5.23 -5.61
C ILE A 316 8.56 -5.61 -6.56
N GLN A 317 9.19 -6.76 -6.29
CA GLN A 317 10.24 -7.40 -7.09
C GLN A 317 9.98 -8.92 -7.22
N GLU A 318 10.69 -9.59 -8.13
CA GLU A 318 10.45 -11.02 -8.46
C GLU A 318 10.70 -12.01 -7.31
N PHE A 319 11.32 -11.57 -6.23
CA PHE A 319 11.61 -12.36 -5.03
C PHE A 319 11.06 -11.70 -3.75
N GLY A 320 9.95 -10.97 -3.90
CA GLY A 320 9.36 -10.23 -2.78
C GLY A 320 9.00 -11.11 -1.59
N GLY A 321 8.42 -12.27 -1.83
CA GLY A 321 8.10 -13.26 -0.79
C GLY A 321 9.34 -13.73 -0.03
N LEU A 322 10.42 -14.05 -0.74
CA LEU A 322 11.70 -14.41 -0.13
C LEU A 322 12.29 -13.26 0.69
N CYS A 323 12.23 -12.03 0.18
CA CYS A 323 12.74 -10.87 0.91
C CYS A 323 12.06 -10.70 2.26
N GLN A 324 10.73 -10.74 2.32
CA GLN A 324 10.00 -10.53 3.57
C GLN A 324 10.16 -11.69 4.55
N TRP A 325 10.21 -12.92 4.04
CA TRP A 325 10.60 -14.06 4.85
C TRP A 325 11.98 -13.86 5.50
N LEU A 326 13.00 -13.51 4.70
CA LEU A 326 14.39 -13.39 5.17
C LEU A 326 14.59 -12.21 6.12
N VAL A 327 13.85 -11.11 5.98
CA VAL A 327 13.82 -10.02 6.97
C VAL A 327 13.33 -10.53 8.32
N ASN A 328 12.23 -11.29 8.33
CA ASN A 328 11.70 -11.89 9.56
C ASN A 328 12.66 -12.95 10.14
N ALA A 329 13.25 -13.78 9.28
CA ALA A 329 14.22 -14.80 9.68
C ALA A 329 15.49 -14.17 10.29
N LEU A 330 16.00 -13.05 9.73
CA LEU A 330 17.14 -12.33 10.28
C LEU A 330 16.84 -11.81 11.69
N ASN A 331 15.67 -11.16 11.89
CA ASN A 331 15.25 -10.72 13.22
C ASN A 331 15.13 -11.90 14.20
N ALA A 332 14.59 -13.05 13.77
CA ALA A 332 14.42 -14.22 14.62
C ALA A 332 15.75 -14.87 15.02
N VAL A 333 16.63 -15.11 14.03
CA VAL A 333 17.92 -15.80 14.25
C VAL A 333 18.88 -14.98 15.11
N THR A 334 18.81 -13.65 15.03
CA THR A 334 19.66 -12.76 15.82
C THR A 334 19.09 -12.36 17.18
N GLY A 335 17.92 -12.90 17.55
CA GLY A 335 17.30 -12.67 18.85
C GLY A 335 16.54 -11.36 18.98
N HIS A 336 16.15 -10.76 17.86
CA HIS A 336 15.46 -9.46 17.81
C HIS A 336 13.97 -9.58 17.46
N LEU A 337 13.47 -10.77 17.08
CA LEU A 337 12.04 -10.98 16.90
C LEU A 337 11.36 -11.08 18.26
N ASP A 338 10.27 -10.34 18.43
CA ASP A 338 9.45 -10.23 19.65
C ASP A 338 10.27 -9.88 20.92
N ALA A 339 11.34 -9.12 20.71
CA ALA A 339 12.19 -8.58 21.77
C ALA A 339 12.08 -7.04 21.79
N VAL A 340 12.15 -6.44 22.99
CA VAL A 340 12.07 -4.98 23.17
C VAL A 340 13.15 -4.30 22.35
N GLY A 341 12.76 -3.35 21.49
CA GLY A 341 13.64 -2.64 20.56
C GLY A 341 13.98 -3.42 19.29
N GLY A 342 13.40 -4.60 19.11
CA GLY A 342 13.48 -5.42 17.90
C GLY A 342 12.22 -5.30 17.03
N ALA A 343 11.87 -6.37 16.32
CA ALA A 343 10.65 -6.48 15.53
C ALA A 343 9.56 -7.18 16.37
N MET A 344 8.48 -6.47 16.70
CA MET A 344 7.48 -6.88 17.68
C MET A 344 6.07 -6.87 17.11
N PHE A 345 5.12 -7.53 17.76
CA PHE A 345 3.73 -7.58 17.33
C PHE A 345 2.88 -6.61 18.15
N PRO A 346 2.17 -5.66 17.51
CA PRO A 346 1.24 -4.76 18.18
C PRO A 346 0.04 -5.49 18.78
N ALA A 347 -0.55 -4.90 19.83
CA ALA A 347 -1.76 -5.37 20.50
C ALA A 347 -2.85 -4.29 20.41
N PRO A 348 -3.57 -4.17 19.27
CA PRO A 348 -4.58 -3.14 19.07
C PRO A 348 -5.81 -3.37 19.95
N ALA A 349 -6.54 -2.29 20.27
CA ALA A 349 -7.79 -2.38 21.04
C ALA A 349 -8.88 -3.14 20.28
N PHE A 350 -9.03 -2.89 18.98
CA PHE A 350 -9.84 -3.72 18.07
C PHE A 350 -8.90 -4.74 17.42
N ASP A 351 -8.93 -5.97 17.88
CA ASP A 351 -8.04 -7.02 17.40
C ASP A 351 -8.75 -7.91 16.36
N LEU A 352 -8.40 -7.73 15.09
CA LEU A 352 -8.92 -8.54 13.97
C LEU A 352 -8.56 -10.03 14.09
N LEU A 353 -7.54 -10.34 14.90
CA LEU A 353 -7.10 -11.72 15.15
C LEU A 353 -7.82 -12.37 16.33
N ALA A 354 -8.65 -11.60 17.06
CA ALA A 354 -9.44 -12.14 18.15
C ALA A 354 -10.41 -13.21 17.60
N GLY A 355 -10.21 -14.46 18.03
CA GLY A 355 -11.00 -15.60 17.55
C GLY A 355 -10.60 -16.15 16.17
N ALA A 356 -9.49 -15.68 15.58
CA ALA A 356 -8.93 -16.31 14.39
C ALA A 356 -8.51 -17.76 14.66
N LYS A 357 -8.78 -18.65 13.70
CA LYS A 357 -8.47 -20.07 13.83
C LYS A 357 -7.06 -20.34 13.31
N ALA A 358 -6.29 -21.11 14.07
CA ALA A 358 -4.99 -21.59 13.63
C ALA A 358 -5.11 -22.39 12.32
N GLY A 359 -4.16 -22.16 11.39
CA GLY A 359 -4.11 -22.85 10.09
C GLY A 359 -5.26 -22.52 9.14
N ALA A 360 -5.99 -21.42 9.34
CA ALA A 360 -7.12 -21.05 8.49
C ALA A 360 -6.71 -20.39 7.16
N THR A 361 -5.52 -19.79 7.09
CA THR A 361 -4.99 -19.17 5.87
C THR A 361 -4.80 -20.19 4.75
N HIS A 362 -5.04 -19.77 3.53
CA HIS A 362 -4.91 -20.67 2.38
C HIS A 362 -4.25 -19.98 1.17
N HIS A 363 -3.65 -20.81 0.31
CA HIS A 363 -2.99 -20.39 -0.92
C HIS A 363 -3.26 -21.44 -2.00
N GLY A 364 -3.57 -20.98 -3.22
CA GLY A 364 -3.77 -21.85 -4.37
C GLY A 364 -5.04 -22.72 -4.35
N ARG A 365 -6.08 -22.38 -3.56
CA ARG A 365 -7.38 -23.09 -3.59
C ARG A 365 -8.09 -22.92 -4.92
N HIS A 366 -7.87 -21.80 -5.58
CA HIS A 366 -8.29 -21.56 -6.95
C HIS A 366 -7.25 -20.69 -7.67
N HIS A 367 -7.39 -20.58 -8.97
CA HIS A 367 -6.39 -19.94 -9.84
C HIS A 367 -7.07 -19.00 -10.82
N THR A 368 -6.32 -18.04 -11.35
CA THR A 368 -6.78 -17.24 -12.49
C THR A 368 -6.99 -18.13 -13.69
N ARG A 369 -7.99 -17.81 -14.51
CA ARG A 369 -8.43 -18.64 -15.63
C ARG A 369 -7.41 -18.70 -16.78
N VAL A 370 -6.78 -17.54 -17.07
CA VAL A 370 -5.90 -17.40 -18.25
C VAL A 370 -4.50 -17.94 -17.98
N ARG A 371 -3.84 -17.47 -16.92
CA ARG A 371 -2.45 -17.86 -16.60
C ARG A 371 -2.31 -18.92 -15.51
N GLY A 372 -3.38 -19.28 -14.83
CA GLY A 372 -3.31 -20.24 -13.72
C GLY A 372 -2.54 -19.70 -12.51
N LEU A 373 -2.54 -18.39 -12.27
CA LEU A 373 -1.90 -17.81 -11.10
C LEU A 373 -2.70 -18.15 -9.84
N PRO A 374 -2.03 -18.56 -8.75
CA PRO A 374 -2.71 -18.96 -7.52
C PRO A 374 -3.31 -17.76 -6.80
N GLU A 375 -4.45 -17.96 -6.14
CA GLU A 375 -4.99 -17.02 -5.17
C GLU A 375 -4.24 -17.12 -3.85
N PHE A 376 -4.30 -16.03 -3.06
CA PHE A 376 -3.88 -16.01 -1.68
C PHE A 376 -5.01 -15.44 -0.80
N ASP A 377 -5.50 -16.23 0.15
CA ASP A 377 -6.57 -15.90 1.10
C ASP A 377 -7.82 -15.31 0.44
N GLY A 378 -8.17 -15.83 -0.75
CA GLY A 378 -9.32 -15.43 -1.55
C GLY A 378 -9.09 -14.25 -2.48
N GLU A 379 -7.86 -13.75 -2.62
CA GLU A 379 -7.49 -12.67 -3.54
C GLU A 379 -6.70 -13.21 -4.72
N LEU A 380 -7.07 -12.77 -5.94
CA LEU A 380 -6.36 -13.07 -7.17
C LEU A 380 -5.33 -11.98 -7.52
N PRO A 381 -4.18 -12.33 -8.14
CA PRO A 381 -3.19 -11.36 -8.56
C PRO A 381 -3.73 -10.32 -9.55
N ASN A 382 -3.56 -9.03 -9.24
CA ASN A 382 -4.04 -7.91 -10.05
C ASN A 382 -3.49 -7.89 -11.48
N VAL A 383 -2.30 -8.40 -11.68
CA VAL A 383 -1.66 -8.49 -13.00
C VAL A 383 -2.45 -9.34 -14.00
N ALA A 384 -3.39 -10.16 -13.51
CA ALA A 384 -4.27 -10.97 -14.35
C ALA A 384 -5.57 -10.25 -14.76
N LEU A 385 -5.95 -9.14 -14.11
CA LEU A 385 -7.27 -8.54 -14.29
C LEU A 385 -7.58 -8.16 -15.73
N ALA A 386 -6.62 -7.55 -16.45
CA ALA A 386 -6.83 -7.15 -17.84
C ALA A 386 -7.04 -8.35 -18.76
N GLU A 387 -6.25 -9.41 -18.61
CA GLU A 387 -6.38 -10.62 -19.45
C GLU A 387 -7.65 -11.44 -19.13
N GLU A 388 -8.07 -11.46 -17.85
CA GLU A 388 -9.32 -12.12 -17.43
C GLU A 388 -10.57 -11.44 -18.02
N ILE A 389 -10.49 -10.12 -18.27
CA ILE A 389 -11.53 -9.36 -18.97
C ILE A 389 -11.44 -9.57 -20.49
N LEU A 390 -10.24 -9.49 -21.07
CA LEU A 390 -10.06 -9.46 -22.53
C LEU A 390 -10.12 -10.82 -23.20
N THR A 391 -9.75 -11.90 -22.50
CA THR A 391 -9.69 -13.24 -23.11
C THR A 391 -11.07 -13.90 -23.10
N PRO A 392 -11.68 -14.19 -24.26
CA PRO A 392 -12.98 -14.87 -24.33
C PRO A 392 -12.95 -16.27 -23.71
N GLY A 393 -14.09 -16.73 -23.22
CA GLY A 393 -14.29 -18.09 -22.72
C GLY A 393 -15.11 -18.14 -21.44
N ASP A 394 -15.38 -19.38 -20.97
CA ASP A 394 -16.13 -19.61 -19.74
C ASP A 394 -15.44 -18.95 -18.54
N GLY A 395 -16.21 -18.27 -17.70
CA GLY A 395 -15.69 -17.53 -16.54
C GLY A 395 -15.01 -16.19 -16.87
N GLN A 396 -15.07 -15.72 -18.14
CA GLN A 396 -14.58 -14.38 -18.51
C GLN A 396 -15.25 -13.32 -17.65
N ILE A 397 -14.46 -12.37 -17.12
CA ILE A 397 -14.99 -11.23 -16.39
C ILE A 397 -15.77 -10.33 -17.34
N ARG A 398 -17.05 -10.10 -17.03
CA ARG A 398 -18.01 -9.29 -17.79
C ARG A 398 -18.44 -8.05 -17.03
N ALA A 399 -18.40 -8.09 -15.70
CA ALA A 399 -18.70 -6.92 -14.89
C ALA A 399 -17.61 -6.68 -13.84
N LEU A 400 -17.41 -5.41 -13.49
CA LEU A 400 -16.44 -5.00 -12.47
C LEU A 400 -17.05 -3.99 -11.50
N ILE A 401 -16.81 -4.20 -10.22
CA ILE A 401 -17.07 -3.22 -9.17
C ILE A 401 -15.73 -2.70 -8.67
N THR A 402 -15.46 -1.40 -8.85
CA THR A 402 -14.28 -0.78 -8.22
C THR A 402 -14.69 -0.02 -6.97
N VAL A 403 -13.88 -0.12 -5.92
CA VAL A 403 -14.09 0.58 -4.65
C VAL A 403 -12.80 1.35 -4.32
N ALA A 404 -12.89 2.67 -4.33
CA ALA A 404 -11.81 3.57 -3.93
C ALA A 404 -10.46 3.21 -4.58
N GLY A 405 -10.45 2.92 -5.88
CA GLY A 405 -9.25 2.49 -6.60
C GLY A 405 -9.12 3.06 -7.99
N ASN A 406 -7.87 3.32 -8.42
CA ASN A 406 -7.56 3.74 -9.77
C ASN A 406 -6.56 2.75 -10.42
N PRO A 407 -7.00 1.49 -10.70
CA PRO A 407 -6.13 0.45 -11.24
C PRO A 407 -5.50 0.81 -12.59
N VAL A 408 -6.11 1.63 -13.42
CA VAL A 408 -5.51 2.11 -14.69
C VAL A 408 -4.16 2.80 -14.46
N LEU A 409 -3.98 3.48 -13.33
CA LEU A 409 -2.70 4.12 -12.97
C LEU A 409 -1.87 3.33 -11.94
N SER A 410 -2.36 2.22 -11.41
CA SER A 410 -1.66 1.49 -10.35
C SER A 410 -1.33 0.03 -10.66
N VAL A 411 -1.95 -0.60 -11.64
CA VAL A 411 -1.67 -1.97 -12.08
C VAL A 411 -0.72 -1.94 -13.29
N PRO A 412 0.23 -2.89 -13.39
CA PRO A 412 1.10 -3.02 -14.57
C PRO A 412 0.34 -3.12 -15.90
N ASP A 413 0.91 -2.55 -16.96
CA ASP A 413 0.29 -2.37 -18.27
C ASP A 413 -1.06 -1.64 -18.16
N GLY A 414 -0.99 -0.40 -17.63
CA GLY A 414 -2.17 0.44 -17.45
C GLY A 414 -2.95 0.69 -18.74
N GLN A 415 -2.28 0.67 -19.90
CA GLN A 415 -2.93 0.81 -21.21
C GLN A 415 -3.77 -0.42 -21.56
N ALA A 416 -3.28 -1.64 -21.29
CA ALA A 416 -4.07 -2.85 -21.51
C ALA A 416 -5.30 -2.89 -20.59
N LEU A 417 -5.13 -2.51 -19.33
CA LEU A 417 -6.26 -2.43 -18.40
C LEU A 417 -7.27 -1.36 -18.81
N ASP A 418 -6.82 -0.20 -19.29
CA ASP A 418 -7.68 0.87 -19.79
C ASP A 418 -8.57 0.38 -20.94
N ARG A 419 -7.98 -0.38 -21.90
CA ARG A 419 -8.74 -1.03 -22.99
C ARG A 419 -9.70 -2.09 -22.44
N ALA A 420 -9.26 -2.90 -21.49
CA ALA A 420 -10.07 -3.96 -20.88
C ALA A 420 -11.33 -3.39 -20.20
N LEU A 421 -11.20 -2.33 -19.42
CA LEU A 421 -12.33 -1.71 -18.76
C LEU A 421 -13.38 -1.15 -19.74
N GLY A 422 -12.93 -0.66 -20.89
CA GLY A 422 -13.82 -0.21 -21.98
C GLY A 422 -14.62 -1.32 -22.65
N SER A 423 -14.26 -2.59 -22.46
CA SER A 423 -14.94 -3.76 -23.06
C SER A 423 -15.92 -4.48 -22.13
N LEU A 424 -16.05 -4.03 -20.87
CA LEU A 424 -16.97 -4.63 -19.91
C LEU A 424 -18.44 -4.38 -20.26
N ASP A 425 -19.28 -5.40 -20.07
CA ASP A 425 -20.73 -5.28 -20.24
C ASP A 425 -21.34 -4.37 -19.19
N PHE A 426 -20.80 -4.38 -17.97
CA PHE A 426 -21.20 -3.49 -16.89
C PHE A 426 -20.04 -3.16 -15.94
N MET A 427 -19.93 -1.89 -15.57
CA MET A 427 -18.99 -1.44 -14.55
C MET A 427 -19.64 -0.43 -13.61
N VAL A 428 -19.45 -0.60 -12.32
CA VAL A 428 -19.82 0.37 -11.29
C VAL A 428 -18.61 0.75 -10.44
N SER A 429 -18.51 2.03 -10.10
CA SER A 429 -17.43 2.54 -9.26
C SER A 429 -17.99 3.21 -8.00
N ILE A 430 -17.50 2.80 -6.84
CA ILE A 430 -17.74 3.50 -5.56
C ILE A 430 -16.53 4.40 -5.33
N ASP A 431 -16.63 5.64 -5.78
CA ASP A 431 -15.51 6.60 -5.81
C ASP A 431 -16.03 8.04 -5.86
N PRO A 432 -15.41 9.00 -5.15
CA PRO A 432 -15.83 10.41 -5.18
C PRO A 432 -15.37 11.17 -6.43
N TYR A 433 -14.63 10.55 -7.36
CA TYR A 433 -14.09 11.24 -8.53
C TYR A 433 -14.38 10.52 -9.86
N LEU A 434 -14.46 11.32 -10.93
CA LEU A 434 -14.39 10.84 -12.30
C LEU A 434 -12.92 10.85 -12.76
N ASN A 435 -12.24 9.73 -12.50
CA ASN A 435 -10.81 9.53 -12.75
C ASN A 435 -10.55 8.57 -13.94
N GLU A 436 -9.30 8.18 -14.17
CA GLU A 436 -8.87 7.36 -15.30
C GLU A 436 -9.50 5.97 -15.33
N THR A 437 -9.91 5.44 -14.18
CA THR A 437 -10.64 4.17 -14.06
C THR A 437 -12.14 4.40 -14.12
N THR A 438 -12.66 5.31 -13.30
CA THR A 438 -14.12 5.48 -13.14
C THR A 438 -14.80 6.06 -14.38
N ARG A 439 -14.04 6.68 -15.31
CA ARG A 439 -14.55 7.13 -16.62
C ARG A 439 -15.13 5.99 -17.47
N HIS A 440 -14.74 4.75 -17.20
CA HIS A 440 -15.29 3.55 -17.87
C HIS A 440 -16.57 3.03 -17.21
N ALA A 441 -16.89 3.49 -15.99
CA ALA A 441 -18.07 3.02 -15.28
C ALA A 441 -19.37 3.38 -16.01
N HIS A 442 -20.37 2.53 -15.87
CA HIS A 442 -21.75 2.82 -16.29
C HIS A 442 -22.49 3.60 -15.20
N VAL A 443 -22.12 3.36 -13.92
CA VAL A 443 -22.61 4.08 -12.76
C VAL A 443 -21.47 4.40 -11.81
N ILE A 444 -21.45 5.64 -11.27
CA ILE A 444 -20.58 6.03 -10.16
C ILE A 444 -21.44 6.29 -8.94
N LEU A 445 -21.11 5.68 -7.81
CA LEU A 445 -21.76 5.84 -6.50
C LEU A 445 -20.80 6.57 -5.56
N PRO A 446 -20.82 7.91 -5.49
CA PRO A 446 -19.84 8.70 -4.74
C PRO A 446 -20.16 8.69 -3.24
N PRO A 447 -19.25 8.14 -2.39
CA PRO A 447 -19.47 8.18 -0.95
C PRO A 447 -19.13 9.55 -0.36
N ALA A 448 -19.67 9.84 0.83
CA ALA A 448 -19.16 10.87 1.72
C ALA A 448 -17.69 10.56 2.07
N PHE A 449 -16.85 11.59 2.23
CA PHE A 449 -15.42 11.37 2.26
C PHE A 449 -14.67 12.36 3.19
N GLY A 450 -13.52 11.95 3.67
CA GLY A 450 -12.59 12.80 4.41
C GLY A 450 -13.18 13.32 5.74
N LEU A 451 -13.44 14.62 5.81
CA LEU A 451 -13.94 15.27 7.03
C LEU A 451 -15.42 15.00 7.32
N GLU A 452 -16.13 14.35 6.40
CA GLU A 452 -17.57 14.05 6.51
C GLU A 452 -17.83 12.69 7.18
N VAL A 453 -16.84 11.81 7.33
CA VAL A 453 -17.06 10.43 7.79
C VAL A 453 -16.55 10.20 9.22
N PRO A 454 -17.28 9.42 10.04
CA PRO A 454 -16.73 8.88 11.27
C PRO A 454 -15.63 7.87 10.93
N HIS A 455 -14.61 7.76 11.79
CA HIS A 455 -13.49 6.87 11.50
C HIS A 455 -12.86 6.28 12.76
N TYR A 456 -12.59 4.99 12.72
CA TYR A 456 -11.65 4.26 13.56
C TYR A 456 -10.74 3.47 12.64
N ASP A 457 -9.45 3.59 12.82
CA ASP A 457 -8.51 2.84 12.00
C ASP A 457 -8.43 1.39 12.48
N VAL A 458 -9.03 0.49 11.72
CA VAL A 458 -9.12 -0.93 12.09
C VAL A 458 -7.81 -1.67 11.76
N ILE A 459 -7.12 -1.28 10.69
CA ILE A 459 -5.94 -1.99 10.18
C ILE A 459 -4.64 -1.46 10.78
N PHE A 460 -4.41 -0.13 10.75
CA PHE A 460 -3.07 0.40 11.01
C PHE A 460 -2.70 0.45 12.48
N HIS A 461 -3.64 0.28 13.40
CA HIS A 461 -3.31 -0.05 14.78
C HIS A 461 -2.63 -1.41 14.94
N HIS A 462 -2.85 -2.37 14.01
CA HIS A 462 -2.12 -3.63 13.96
C HIS A 462 -0.66 -3.49 13.52
N PHE A 463 -0.28 -2.34 12.96
CA PHE A 463 1.06 -2.07 12.44
C PHE A 463 1.72 -0.87 13.12
N ALA A 464 1.12 -0.35 14.21
CA ALA A 464 1.60 0.84 14.89
C ALA A 464 2.79 0.54 15.81
N VAL A 465 3.77 1.43 15.82
CA VAL A 465 4.97 1.36 16.69
C VAL A 465 4.65 1.62 18.18
N ARG A 466 3.40 1.90 18.48
CA ARG A 466 2.85 2.07 19.84
C ARG A 466 1.39 1.65 19.83
N ASN A 467 0.96 0.94 20.85
CA ASN A 467 -0.45 0.57 20.98
C ASN A 467 -1.27 1.79 21.36
N THR A 468 -2.25 2.13 20.53
CA THR A 468 -3.16 3.25 20.73
C THR A 468 -4.55 2.92 20.19
N ALA A 469 -5.56 3.68 20.58
CA ALA A 469 -6.90 3.58 20.00
C ALA A 469 -7.52 4.97 19.89
N ARG A 470 -8.18 5.27 18.77
CA ARG A 470 -8.86 6.55 18.56
C ARG A 470 -10.09 6.38 17.69
N TYR A 471 -11.21 6.94 18.14
CA TYR A 471 -12.41 7.15 17.32
C TYR A 471 -12.50 8.62 16.93
N SER A 472 -12.89 8.88 15.70
CA SER A 472 -13.02 10.23 15.14
C SER A 472 -14.44 10.50 14.73
N GLN A 473 -15.03 11.56 15.27
CA GLN A 473 -16.31 12.09 14.81
C GLN A 473 -16.13 12.82 13.46
N PRO A 474 -17.17 12.89 12.62
CA PRO A 474 -17.14 13.77 11.44
C PRO A 474 -17.04 15.23 11.88
N VAL A 475 -16.31 16.04 11.10
CA VAL A 475 -16.23 17.50 11.28
C VAL A 475 -17.42 18.18 10.60
N PHE A 476 -17.76 17.71 9.40
CA PHE A 476 -18.90 18.19 8.64
C PHE A 476 -20.03 17.17 8.64
N PRO A 477 -21.28 17.56 8.84
CA PRO A 477 -22.41 16.69 8.57
C PRO A 477 -22.52 16.41 7.07
N ILE A 478 -23.03 15.22 6.71
CA ILE A 478 -23.34 14.92 5.31
C ILE A 478 -24.65 15.61 4.90
N ARG A 479 -24.80 15.87 3.62
CA ARG A 479 -26.07 16.33 3.04
C ARG A 479 -27.09 15.19 3.01
N PRO A 480 -28.41 15.49 2.95
CA PRO A 480 -29.44 14.46 2.83
C PRO A 480 -29.30 13.57 1.58
N ASP A 481 -28.72 14.12 0.51
CA ASP A 481 -28.49 13.44 -0.77
C ASP A 481 -27.10 12.78 -0.88
N GLN A 482 -26.36 12.67 0.22
CA GLN A 482 -25.10 11.91 0.30
C GLN A 482 -25.30 10.60 1.08
N ARG A 483 -24.40 9.64 0.87
CA ARG A 483 -24.38 8.36 1.58
C ARG A 483 -22.96 8.08 2.06
N PHE A 484 -22.84 7.44 3.22
CA PHE A 484 -21.60 6.81 3.66
C PHE A 484 -21.34 5.53 2.86
N ASP A 485 -20.09 5.13 2.75
CA ASP A 485 -19.71 3.87 2.08
C ASP A 485 -20.56 2.68 2.59
N PHE A 486 -20.70 2.52 3.91
CA PHE A 486 -21.45 1.40 4.45
C PHE A 486 -22.92 1.42 4.04
N GLN A 487 -23.55 2.60 3.85
CA GLN A 487 -24.93 2.71 3.38
C GLN A 487 -25.06 2.27 1.91
N ILE A 488 -24.03 2.51 1.10
CA ILE A 488 -23.96 2.04 -0.28
C ILE A 488 -23.89 0.51 -0.29
N PHE A 489 -22.98 -0.06 0.52
CA PHE A 489 -22.86 -1.53 0.64
C PHE A 489 -24.12 -2.17 1.21
N ASP A 490 -24.69 -1.58 2.27
CA ASP A 490 -25.93 -2.06 2.88
C ASP A 490 -27.08 -2.06 1.86
N GLY A 491 -27.25 -0.95 1.14
CA GLY A 491 -28.28 -0.83 0.10
C GLY A 491 -28.14 -1.87 -1.03
N LEU A 492 -26.89 -2.17 -1.45
CA LEU A 492 -26.63 -3.22 -2.43
C LEU A 492 -26.86 -4.63 -1.85
N VAL A 493 -26.41 -4.90 -0.63
CA VAL A 493 -26.61 -6.20 0.04
C VAL A 493 -28.08 -6.48 0.28
N GLN A 494 -28.86 -5.48 0.73
CA GLN A 494 -30.31 -5.63 0.90
C GLN A 494 -30.99 -6.02 -0.42
N ARG A 495 -30.63 -5.38 -1.54
CA ARG A 495 -31.17 -5.69 -2.85
C ARG A 495 -30.75 -7.06 -3.38
N LEU A 496 -29.53 -7.49 -3.08
CA LEU A 496 -29.03 -8.78 -3.54
C LEU A 496 -29.49 -9.96 -2.69
N THR A 497 -29.75 -9.75 -1.38
CA THR A 497 -29.96 -10.85 -0.42
C THR A 497 -31.20 -10.70 0.47
N GLY A 498 -31.85 -9.53 0.49
CA GLY A 498 -32.93 -9.19 1.41
C GLY A 498 -32.48 -8.91 2.86
N ARG A 499 -31.16 -8.81 3.15
CA ARG A 499 -30.63 -8.66 4.51
C ARG A 499 -29.93 -7.33 4.68
N ALA A 500 -30.17 -6.66 5.82
CA ALA A 500 -29.45 -5.46 6.22
C ALA A 500 -28.10 -5.80 6.89
N LEU A 501 -27.14 -4.89 6.80
CA LEU A 501 -25.87 -4.98 7.49
C LEU A 501 -25.94 -4.33 8.89
N ALA A 502 -25.16 -4.85 9.83
CA ALA A 502 -24.87 -4.13 11.06
C ALA A 502 -24.04 -2.86 10.75
N THR A 503 -24.33 -1.76 11.46
CA THR A 503 -23.61 -0.50 11.26
C THR A 503 -22.12 -0.63 11.64
N PRO A 504 -21.24 0.22 11.09
CA PRO A 504 -19.83 0.24 11.49
C PRO A 504 -19.61 0.44 12.99
N GLU A 505 -20.45 1.28 13.64
CA GLU A 505 -20.38 1.48 15.09
C GLU A 505 -20.77 0.23 15.88
N GLN A 506 -21.82 -0.50 15.47
CA GLN A 506 -22.20 -1.78 16.08
C GLN A 506 -21.07 -2.82 15.95
N ARG A 507 -20.44 -2.90 14.77
CA ARG A 507 -19.32 -3.81 14.53
C ARG A 507 -18.08 -3.41 15.32
N LEU A 508 -17.80 -2.11 15.40
CA LEU A 508 -16.69 -1.57 16.19
C LEU A 508 -16.90 -1.85 17.68
N SER A 509 -18.10 -1.60 18.22
CA SER A 509 -18.44 -1.92 19.62
C SER A 509 -18.24 -3.40 19.93
N ALA A 510 -18.74 -4.28 19.04
CA ALA A 510 -18.57 -5.73 19.21
C ALA A 510 -17.06 -6.11 19.19
N GLY A 511 -16.29 -5.57 18.26
CA GLY A 511 -14.85 -5.85 18.16
C GLY A 511 -14.03 -5.35 19.35
N LEU A 512 -14.36 -4.17 19.88
CA LEU A 512 -13.73 -3.63 21.09
C LEU A 512 -14.05 -4.50 22.33
N THR A 513 -15.28 -5.00 22.46
CA THR A 513 -15.69 -5.89 23.54
C THR A 513 -14.91 -7.21 23.52
N HIS A 514 -14.57 -7.72 22.33
CA HIS A 514 -13.74 -8.94 22.19
C HIS A 514 -12.24 -8.65 22.28
N GLY A 515 -11.84 -7.38 22.25
CA GLY A 515 -10.45 -6.96 22.41
C GLY A 515 -9.95 -7.10 23.85
N ARG A 516 -8.63 -7.07 24.01
CA ARG A 516 -7.97 -7.22 25.33
C ARG A 516 -7.85 -5.93 26.12
N SER A 517 -8.21 -4.78 25.51
CA SER A 517 -8.02 -3.46 26.13
C SER A 517 -9.07 -3.10 27.18
N GLY A 518 -10.23 -3.72 27.14
CA GLY A 518 -11.39 -3.36 27.97
C GLY A 518 -12.05 -2.02 27.58
N LEU A 519 -11.60 -1.38 26.49
CA LEU A 519 -12.17 -0.11 26.02
C LEU A 519 -13.52 -0.33 25.34
N THR A 520 -14.42 0.61 25.59
CA THR A 520 -15.70 0.73 24.88
C THR A 520 -15.64 1.83 23.81
N LEU A 521 -16.63 1.86 22.91
CA LEU A 521 -16.73 2.95 21.94
C LEU A 521 -16.98 4.31 22.63
N ASP A 522 -17.68 4.33 23.74
CA ASP A 522 -17.96 5.55 24.50
C ASP A 522 -16.68 6.09 25.19
N ASP A 523 -15.81 5.20 25.67
CA ASP A 523 -14.48 5.60 26.15
C ASP A 523 -13.67 6.29 25.04
N LEU A 524 -13.71 5.76 23.82
CA LEU A 524 -13.02 6.36 22.69
C LEU A 524 -13.64 7.71 22.28
N LYS A 525 -14.97 7.83 22.31
CA LYS A 525 -15.67 9.11 22.05
C LYS A 525 -15.36 10.18 23.11
N ALA A 526 -15.14 9.77 24.36
CA ALA A 526 -14.78 10.67 25.46
C ALA A 526 -13.31 11.11 25.40
N ASN A 527 -12.44 10.42 24.64
CA ASN A 527 -11.01 10.71 24.52
C ASN A 527 -10.64 11.13 23.09
N PRO A 528 -10.91 12.38 22.67
CA PRO A 528 -10.74 12.83 21.29
C PRO A 528 -9.28 12.84 20.82
N HIS A 529 -8.30 12.94 21.73
CA HIS A 529 -6.88 12.83 21.43
C HIS A 529 -6.40 11.39 21.20
N GLY A 530 -7.27 10.41 21.50
CA GLY A 530 -6.95 8.98 21.49
C GLY A 530 -6.48 8.48 22.87
N VAL A 531 -6.50 7.16 23.01
CA VAL A 531 -6.10 6.46 24.23
C VAL A 531 -4.75 5.82 24.01
N ASP A 532 -3.83 6.04 24.95
CA ASP A 532 -2.51 5.41 24.97
C ASP A 532 -2.57 4.06 25.70
N LEU A 533 -2.29 2.98 24.98
CA LEU A 533 -2.23 1.61 25.50
C LEU A 533 -0.78 1.14 25.74
N GLY A 534 0.18 2.05 25.58
CA GLY A 534 1.58 1.82 25.89
C GLY A 534 2.43 1.25 24.75
N PRO A 535 3.73 1.03 25.03
CA PRO A 535 4.67 0.49 24.05
C PRO A 535 4.38 -0.98 23.73
N LEU A 536 4.96 -1.46 22.62
CA LEU A 536 4.88 -2.86 22.25
C LEU A 536 5.48 -3.76 23.35
N GLN A 537 4.89 -4.93 23.53
CA GLN A 537 5.34 -5.92 24.53
C GLN A 537 5.53 -7.29 23.86
N PRO A 538 6.50 -8.09 24.29
CA PRO A 538 6.64 -9.45 23.83
C PRO A 538 5.34 -10.26 24.04
N CYS A 539 4.95 -11.06 23.05
CA CYS A 539 3.68 -11.78 23.08
C CYS A 539 3.74 -13.19 22.52
N LEU A 540 4.88 -13.63 21.97
CA LEU A 540 5.06 -15.01 21.53
C LEU A 540 5.27 -15.96 22.73
N PRO A 541 4.79 -17.22 22.65
CA PRO A 541 4.10 -17.86 21.54
C PRO A 541 2.59 -17.57 21.46
N GLY A 542 2.01 -16.82 22.40
CA GLY A 542 0.57 -16.64 22.56
C GLY A 542 -0.17 -16.00 21.37
N ARG A 543 0.56 -15.43 20.39
CA ARG A 543 -0.01 -14.85 19.17
C ARG A 543 0.16 -15.74 17.93
N LEU A 544 0.88 -16.85 18.00
CA LEU A 544 1.06 -17.73 16.85
C LEU A 544 -0.27 -18.39 16.45
N LEU A 545 -0.52 -18.44 15.15
CA LEU A 545 -1.72 -19.03 14.54
C LEU A 545 -1.35 -20.12 13.52
N THR A 546 -0.11 -20.62 13.53
CA THR A 546 0.28 -21.82 12.79
C THR A 546 -0.47 -23.04 13.32
N ALA A 547 -0.68 -24.04 12.49
CA ALA A 547 -1.38 -25.25 12.92
C ALA A 547 -0.65 -26.01 14.06
N THR A 548 0.67 -25.86 14.13
CA THR A 548 1.53 -26.48 15.17
C THR A 548 1.67 -25.61 16.42
N GLY A 549 1.29 -24.33 16.37
CA GLY A 549 1.60 -23.34 17.41
C GLY A 549 3.06 -22.91 17.46
N GLU A 550 3.85 -23.26 16.44
CA GLU A 550 5.29 -22.96 16.34
C GLU A 550 5.59 -21.86 15.32
N LEU A 551 6.71 -21.20 15.51
CA LEU A 551 7.30 -20.28 14.53
C LEU A 551 8.08 -21.09 13.49
N HIS A 552 7.69 -21.00 12.23
CA HIS A 552 8.34 -21.71 11.12
C HIS A 552 9.43 -20.83 10.48
N LEU A 553 10.72 -21.09 10.74
CA LEU A 553 11.83 -20.34 10.15
C LEU A 553 12.10 -20.68 8.68
N ALA A 554 11.76 -21.86 8.24
CA ALA A 554 12.07 -22.37 6.91
C ALA A 554 10.82 -23.01 6.26
N PRO A 555 9.78 -22.19 5.94
CA PRO A 555 8.59 -22.71 5.28
C PRO A 555 8.91 -23.36 3.94
N ALA A 556 8.25 -24.47 3.63
CA ALA A 556 8.53 -25.24 2.43
C ALA A 556 8.40 -24.44 1.11
N PRO A 557 7.38 -23.56 0.93
CA PRO A 557 7.29 -22.77 -0.29
C PRO A 557 8.50 -21.83 -0.49
N MET A 558 9.02 -21.23 0.60
CA MET A 558 10.20 -20.35 0.56
C MET A 558 11.46 -21.11 0.15
N LEU A 559 11.67 -22.29 0.75
CA LEU A 559 12.82 -23.15 0.38
C LEU A 559 12.75 -23.63 -1.07
N ALA A 560 11.55 -23.93 -1.56
CA ALA A 560 11.33 -24.39 -2.94
C ALA A 560 11.65 -23.32 -4.00
N ASP A 561 11.60 -22.02 -3.66
CA ASP A 561 11.91 -20.93 -4.60
C ASP A 561 13.41 -20.54 -4.62
N LEU A 562 14.21 -21.00 -3.67
CA LEU A 562 15.64 -20.68 -3.60
C LEU A 562 16.47 -21.13 -4.82
N PRO A 563 16.19 -22.27 -5.50
CA PRO A 563 16.89 -22.61 -6.75
C PRO A 563 16.70 -21.56 -7.85
N ARG A 564 15.50 -20.95 -7.97
CA ARG A 564 15.24 -19.86 -8.92
C ARG A 564 16.06 -18.61 -8.56
N LEU A 565 16.12 -18.26 -7.27
CA LEU A 565 16.98 -17.16 -6.81
C LEU A 565 18.46 -17.44 -7.09
N ARG A 566 18.93 -18.65 -6.79
CA ARG A 566 20.33 -19.03 -7.00
C ARG A 566 20.75 -18.93 -8.46
N ALA A 567 19.86 -19.29 -9.39
CA ALA A 567 20.13 -19.19 -10.82
C ALA A 567 20.39 -17.75 -11.29
N THR A 568 20.00 -16.73 -10.51
CA THR A 568 20.28 -15.32 -10.85
C THR A 568 21.73 -14.92 -10.58
N LEU A 569 22.52 -15.68 -9.81
CA LEU A 569 23.90 -15.36 -9.52
C LEU A 569 24.78 -15.36 -10.79
N ASP A 570 24.48 -16.27 -11.72
CA ASP A 570 25.25 -16.43 -12.95
C ASP A 570 24.72 -15.57 -14.14
N GLN A 571 23.60 -14.83 -13.90
CA GLN A 571 23.02 -13.98 -14.94
C GLN A 571 23.69 -12.59 -14.94
N PRO A 572 23.97 -12.01 -16.12
CA PRO A 572 24.42 -10.63 -16.20
C PRO A 572 23.31 -9.69 -15.68
N PRO A 573 23.66 -8.56 -15.07
CA PRO A 573 22.66 -7.55 -14.71
C PRO A 573 22.06 -6.92 -15.98
N GLU A 574 20.80 -6.54 -15.91
CA GLU A 574 20.18 -5.71 -16.95
C GLU A 574 20.90 -4.37 -17.06
N PRO A 575 21.13 -3.85 -18.28
CA PRO A 575 21.86 -2.60 -18.47
C PRO A 575 21.21 -1.39 -17.78
N LEU A 576 19.88 -1.29 -17.87
CA LEU A 576 19.10 -0.21 -17.25
C LEU A 576 17.73 -0.73 -16.82
N VAL A 577 17.38 -0.52 -15.55
CA VAL A 577 16.10 -0.94 -15.00
C VAL A 577 15.34 0.22 -14.37
N LEU A 578 14.02 0.18 -14.48
CA LEU A 578 13.11 1.16 -13.89
C LEU A 578 12.77 0.79 -12.45
N ILE A 579 12.78 1.81 -11.56
CA ILE A 579 12.19 1.73 -10.23
C ILE A 579 11.18 2.87 -10.02
N GLY A 580 10.20 2.63 -9.16
CA GLY A 580 9.24 3.63 -8.74
C GLY A 580 9.72 4.46 -7.55
N ARG A 581 9.36 5.77 -7.48
CA ARG A 581 9.55 6.56 -6.28
C ARG A 581 8.23 7.12 -5.74
N ARG A 582 8.14 7.20 -4.43
CA ARG A 582 7.05 7.87 -3.72
C ARG A 582 7.39 9.34 -3.47
N GLN A 583 6.36 10.17 -3.39
CA GLN A 583 6.52 11.58 -3.10
C GLN A 583 5.69 11.97 -1.86
N LEU A 584 6.25 12.83 -1.02
CA LEU A 584 5.60 13.27 0.23
C LEU A 584 4.27 14.00 -0.01
N ARG A 585 4.14 14.70 -1.15
CA ARG A 585 2.96 15.52 -1.48
C ARG A 585 1.87 14.79 -2.25
N SER A 586 2.06 13.53 -2.59
CA SER A 586 1.05 12.71 -3.27
C SER A 586 0.70 11.48 -2.44
N ASN A 587 -0.43 10.88 -2.75
CA ASN A 587 -0.84 9.60 -2.19
C ASN A 587 -1.37 8.71 -3.34
N ASN A 588 -0.48 7.88 -3.88
CA ASN A 588 -0.73 7.20 -5.14
C ASN A 588 -1.17 8.20 -6.23
N SER A 589 -2.29 7.96 -6.94
CA SER A 589 -2.77 8.81 -8.04
C SER A 589 -3.80 9.88 -7.61
N TRP A 590 -4.22 9.98 -6.35
CA TRP A 590 -5.42 10.73 -6.03
C TRP A 590 -5.24 12.10 -5.38
N MET A 591 -4.11 12.41 -4.79
CA MET A 591 -3.88 13.73 -4.20
C MET A 591 -3.35 14.78 -5.22
N HIS A 592 -3.17 14.39 -6.48
CA HIS A 592 -2.70 15.30 -7.54
C HIS A 592 -3.77 16.34 -7.95
N ASN A 593 -5.05 16.11 -7.62
CA ASN A 593 -6.09 17.12 -7.86
C ASN A 593 -6.13 18.23 -6.79
N THR A 594 -5.24 18.22 -5.82
CA THR A 594 -5.18 19.20 -4.73
C THR A 594 -4.20 20.34 -5.10
N PRO A 595 -4.67 21.58 -5.39
CA PRO A 595 -3.81 22.67 -5.89
C PRO A 595 -2.63 22.99 -4.98
N ARG A 596 -2.83 22.95 -3.64
CA ARG A 596 -1.77 23.21 -2.64
C ARG A 596 -0.62 22.21 -2.75
N LEU A 597 -0.92 20.95 -3.02
CA LEU A 597 0.09 19.88 -3.12
C LEU A 597 0.84 19.91 -4.45
N MET A 598 0.20 20.41 -5.51
CA MET A 598 0.80 20.48 -6.84
C MET A 598 1.61 21.75 -7.11
N ARG A 599 1.63 22.71 -6.20
CA ARG A 599 2.45 23.92 -6.31
C ARG A 599 3.94 23.59 -6.41
N GLY A 600 4.67 24.42 -7.20
CA GLY A 600 6.12 24.33 -7.40
C GLY A 600 6.48 23.64 -8.72
N PRO A 601 7.74 23.21 -8.90
CA PRO A 601 8.19 22.59 -10.14
C PRO A 601 7.48 21.25 -10.38
N ASP A 602 7.40 20.85 -11.65
CA ASP A 602 6.92 19.55 -12.04
C ASP A 602 7.80 18.45 -11.43
N ARG A 603 7.15 17.41 -10.91
CA ARG A 603 7.81 16.32 -10.18
C ARG A 603 7.81 15.01 -10.94
N CYS A 604 7.11 14.95 -12.08
CA CYS A 604 7.10 13.77 -12.93
C CYS A 604 8.32 13.77 -13.85
N THR A 605 9.51 13.61 -13.27
CA THR A 605 10.79 13.53 -13.97
C THR A 605 11.33 12.11 -13.88
N VAL A 606 12.02 11.63 -14.92
CA VAL A 606 12.84 10.42 -14.83
C VAL A 606 14.24 10.81 -14.35
N GLN A 607 14.68 10.20 -13.26
CA GLN A 607 16.04 10.38 -12.72
C GLN A 607 16.97 9.34 -13.32
N LEU A 608 18.13 9.77 -13.83
CA LEU A 608 19.22 8.91 -14.29
C LEU A 608 20.55 9.35 -13.66
N ASN A 609 21.43 8.36 -13.45
CA ASN A 609 22.81 8.64 -13.08
C ASN A 609 23.55 9.31 -14.25
N PRO A 610 24.50 10.24 -14.01
CA PRO A 610 25.33 10.82 -15.06
C PRO A 610 26.01 9.79 -15.98
N ALA A 611 26.36 8.62 -15.46
CA ALA A 611 26.97 7.54 -16.23
C ALA A 611 26.03 6.93 -17.28
N ASP A 612 24.72 6.95 -17.01
CA ASP A 612 23.67 6.39 -17.89
C ASP A 612 23.04 7.45 -18.80
N ALA A 613 23.28 8.73 -18.54
CA ALA A 613 22.72 9.88 -19.26
C ALA A 613 23.63 10.42 -20.37
N GLN A 614 24.58 9.61 -20.87
CA GLN A 614 25.54 10.07 -21.89
C GLN A 614 24.83 10.51 -23.17
N GLY A 615 25.13 11.73 -23.63
CA GLY A 615 24.51 12.32 -24.81
C GLY A 615 23.10 12.89 -24.59
N LEU A 616 22.62 12.92 -23.33
CA LEU A 616 21.35 13.53 -22.94
C LEU A 616 21.59 14.76 -22.07
N GLU A 617 20.67 15.71 -22.08
CA GLU A 617 20.75 16.94 -21.30
C GLU A 617 19.73 16.96 -20.15
N HIS A 618 20.10 17.56 -19.02
CA HIS A 618 19.20 17.78 -17.89
C HIS A 618 18.02 18.68 -18.33
N GLY A 619 16.79 18.26 -18.03
CA GLY A 619 15.57 18.95 -18.43
C GLY A 619 15.05 18.56 -19.83
N GLN A 620 15.85 17.87 -20.64
CA GLN A 620 15.41 17.37 -21.94
C GLN A 620 14.26 16.36 -21.78
N THR A 621 13.30 16.41 -22.69
CA THR A 621 12.29 15.34 -22.80
C THR A 621 12.93 14.09 -23.40
N VAL A 622 12.80 12.98 -22.71
CA VAL A 622 13.30 11.67 -23.14
C VAL A 622 12.15 10.69 -23.37
N LEU A 623 12.34 9.81 -24.35
CA LEU A 623 11.49 8.65 -24.62
C LEU A 623 12.00 7.47 -23.78
N ILE A 624 11.11 6.90 -22.97
CA ILE A 624 11.39 5.72 -22.14
C ILE A 624 10.56 4.59 -22.71
N ARG A 625 11.19 3.48 -23.01
CA ARG A 625 10.55 2.32 -23.63
C ARG A 625 10.82 1.05 -22.83
N SER A 626 9.79 0.24 -22.64
CA SER A 626 9.86 -1.11 -22.09
C SER A 626 9.31 -2.13 -23.09
N ARG A 627 9.19 -3.39 -22.67
CA ARG A 627 8.54 -4.44 -23.48
C ARG A 627 7.06 -4.15 -23.78
N VAL A 628 6.35 -3.49 -22.85
CA VAL A 628 4.89 -3.33 -22.93
C VAL A 628 4.43 -1.97 -23.42
N GLY A 629 5.28 -0.95 -23.33
CA GLY A 629 4.88 0.39 -23.77
C GLY A 629 6.00 1.40 -23.76
N GLU A 630 5.63 2.64 -24.08
CA GLU A 630 6.52 3.79 -24.10
C GLU A 630 5.84 5.05 -23.54
N ILE A 631 6.64 5.90 -22.91
CA ILE A 631 6.21 7.18 -22.38
C ILE A 631 7.30 8.24 -22.60
N THR A 632 6.93 9.51 -22.49
CA THR A 632 7.90 10.61 -22.45
C THR A 632 7.88 11.30 -21.09
N ALA A 633 9.05 11.73 -20.62
CA ALA A 633 9.20 12.49 -19.38
C ALA A 633 10.41 13.42 -19.44
N PRO A 634 10.42 14.53 -18.68
CA PRO A 634 11.61 15.35 -18.51
C PRO A 634 12.70 14.56 -17.76
N LEU A 635 13.95 14.70 -18.22
CA LEU A 635 15.12 14.04 -17.63
C LEU A 635 15.69 14.87 -16.47
N GLU A 636 15.93 14.21 -15.34
CA GLU A 636 16.67 14.74 -14.19
C GLU A 636 17.96 13.94 -14.02
N ILE A 637 19.10 14.51 -14.41
CA ILE A 637 20.41 13.90 -14.21
C ILE A 637 20.85 14.13 -12.76
N THR A 638 21.11 13.05 -12.02
CA THR A 638 21.44 13.11 -10.59
C THR A 638 22.29 11.90 -10.15
N ASP A 639 23.24 12.13 -9.28
CA ASP A 639 24.05 11.09 -8.63
C ASP A 639 23.36 10.38 -7.47
N THR A 640 22.15 10.81 -7.12
CA THR A 640 21.34 10.16 -6.06
C THR A 640 20.84 8.78 -6.46
N VAL A 641 20.78 8.47 -7.75
CA VAL A 641 20.41 7.16 -8.29
C VAL A 641 21.70 6.43 -8.71
N MET A 642 21.80 5.15 -8.36
CA MET A 642 22.97 4.35 -8.77
C MET A 642 23.00 4.13 -10.28
N PRO A 643 24.19 3.91 -10.89
CA PRO A 643 24.30 3.51 -12.31
C PRO A 643 23.47 2.25 -12.62
N GLY A 644 22.88 2.22 -13.83
CA GLY A 644 22.02 1.12 -14.29
C GLY A 644 20.57 1.20 -13.77
N VAL A 645 20.17 2.32 -13.14
CA VAL A 645 18.81 2.50 -12.59
C VAL A 645 18.19 3.81 -13.06
N ALA A 646 16.99 3.73 -13.60
CA ALA A 646 16.12 4.88 -13.85
C ALA A 646 15.03 4.94 -12.79
N CYS A 647 14.68 6.14 -12.31
CA CYS A 647 13.70 6.31 -11.24
C CYS A 647 12.58 7.29 -11.67
N LEU A 648 11.34 6.79 -11.72
CA LEU A 648 10.15 7.58 -12.11
C LEU A 648 9.14 7.64 -10.96
N PRO A 649 8.42 8.76 -10.73
CA PRO A 649 7.42 8.83 -9.68
C PRO A 649 6.18 8.00 -10.00
N HIS A 650 5.63 7.35 -8.98
CA HIS A 650 4.37 6.62 -9.06
C HIS A 650 3.16 7.57 -8.96
N GLY A 651 2.08 7.24 -9.67
CA GLY A 651 0.76 7.86 -9.52
C GLY A 651 0.43 8.99 -10.50
N PHE A 652 1.33 9.35 -11.40
CA PHE A 652 1.07 10.26 -12.52
C PHE A 652 0.45 9.53 -13.72
N GLY A 653 0.06 10.30 -14.76
CA GLY A 653 -0.58 9.78 -15.97
C GLY A 653 -1.99 10.31 -16.19
N HIS A 654 -2.27 11.56 -15.77
CA HIS A 654 -3.59 12.19 -15.79
C HIS A 654 -3.98 12.82 -17.13
N ALA A 655 -3.25 12.52 -18.22
CA ALA A 655 -3.57 13.05 -19.57
C ALA A 655 -4.71 12.29 -20.28
N ARG A 656 -5.33 11.29 -19.64
CA ARG A 656 -6.39 10.47 -20.26
C ARG A 656 -7.70 11.26 -20.37
N GLY A 657 -8.29 11.30 -21.57
CA GLY A 657 -9.54 12.00 -21.82
C GLY A 657 -10.73 11.43 -21.04
N GLY A 658 -11.79 12.22 -20.86
CA GLY A 658 -13.01 11.78 -20.16
C GLY A 658 -12.95 11.80 -18.63
N THR A 659 -11.88 12.32 -18.04
CA THR A 659 -11.76 12.53 -16.58
C THR A 659 -12.25 13.92 -16.19
N ARG A 660 -12.57 14.09 -14.89
CA ARG A 660 -12.91 15.39 -14.29
C ARG A 660 -11.99 15.63 -13.09
N LEU A 661 -10.71 15.96 -13.38
CA LEU A 661 -9.65 16.21 -12.42
C LEU A 661 -8.88 17.47 -12.85
N SER A 662 -9.46 18.63 -12.60
CA SER A 662 -9.05 19.92 -13.18
C SER A 662 -7.62 20.34 -12.83
N THR A 663 -7.13 20.02 -11.64
CA THR A 663 -5.75 20.28 -11.22
C THR A 663 -4.79 19.19 -11.71
N ALA A 664 -5.14 17.91 -11.53
CA ALA A 664 -4.30 16.82 -11.96
C ALA A 664 -4.03 16.81 -13.46
N ALA A 665 -5.03 17.14 -14.28
CA ALA A 665 -4.88 17.25 -15.74
C ALA A 665 -3.85 18.31 -16.17
N ARG A 666 -3.70 19.41 -15.41
CA ARG A 666 -2.66 20.43 -15.67
C ARG A 666 -1.25 19.98 -15.29
N HIS A 667 -1.13 18.95 -14.47
CA HIS A 667 0.11 18.34 -14.00
C HIS A 667 0.13 16.84 -14.33
N ALA A 668 -0.32 16.50 -15.53
CA ALA A 668 -0.65 15.16 -15.94
C ALA A 668 0.51 14.16 -15.72
N GLY A 669 1.72 14.53 -16.12
CA GLY A 669 2.87 13.64 -16.08
C GLY A 669 2.67 12.36 -16.89
N ALA A 670 3.55 11.39 -16.68
CA ALA A 670 3.52 10.08 -17.34
C ALA A 670 3.29 8.95 -16.32
N SER A 671 2.57 7.92 -16.73
CA SER A 671 2.29 6.76 -15.87
C SER A 671 3.46 5.78 -15.89
N LEU A 672 4.07 5.55 -14.73
CA LEU A 672 5.05 4.47 -14.53
C LEU A 672 4.49 3.11 -14.99
N ASN A 673 3.20 2.85 -14.74
CA ASN A 673 2.57 1.58 -15.01
C ASN A 673 2.24 1.34 -16.49
N ASP A 674 2.39 2.34 -17.34
CA ASP A 674 2.38 2.13 -18.79
C ASP A 674 3.69 1.50 -19.31
N LEU A 675 4.72 1.38 -18.44
CA LEU A 675 5.99 0.71 -18.72
C LEU A 675 6.15 -0.62 -17.99
N THR A 676 5.44 -0.86 -16.88
CA THR A 676 5.64 -2.06 -16.05
C THR A 676 4.99 -3.29 -16.67
N ASP A 677 5.69 -4.41 -16.63
CA ASP A 677 5.33 -5.65 -17.31
C ASP A 677 4.50 -6.57 -16.40
N PRO A 678 3.24 -6.89 -16.75
CA PRO A 678 2.38 -7.76 -15.94
C PRO A 678 2.84 -9.22 -15.89
N THR A 679 3.81 -9.63 -16.73
CA THR A 679 4.38 -10.97 -16.65
C THR A 679 5.48 -11.10 -15.59
N ARG A 680 6.02 -9.98 -15.12
CA ARG A 680 7.00 -9.94 -14.04
C ARG A 680 6.29 -9.94 -12.70
N ILE A 681 6.43 -11.01 -11.96
CA ILE A 681 5.75 -11.24 -10.68
C ILE A 681 6.68 -11.91 -9.67
N ASP A 682 6.38 -11.74 -8.40
CA ASP A 682 6.87 -12.65 -7.38
C ASP A 682 6.17 -14.01 -7.53
N ALA A 683 6.94 -15.05 -7.79
CA ALA A 683 6.39 -16.37 -8.12
C ALA A 683 5.61 -17.01 -6.96
N LEU A 684 5.95 -16.66 -5.72
CA LEU A 684 5.29 -17.19 -4.51
C LEU A 684 3.90 -16.59 -4.31
N THR A 685 3.72 -15.32 -4.64
CA THR A 685 2.52 -14.59 -4.25
C THR A 685 1.69 -14.07 -5.43
N GLY A 686 2.26 -14.06 -6.63
CA GLY A 686 1.65 -13.36 -7.76
C GLY A 686 1.71 -11.83 -7.67
N ASN A 687 2.40 -11.27 -6.66
CA ASN A 687 2.56 -9.83 -6.53
C ASN A 687 3.32 -9.24 -7.72
N ALA A 688 2.89 -8.07 -8.21
CA ALA A 688 3.54 -7.41 -9.32
C ALA A 688 5.00 -7.03 -9.01
N ALA A 689 5.93 -7.37 -9.88
CA ALA A 689 7.33 -6.95 -9.80
C ALA A 689 7.53 -5.66 -10.62
N VAL A 690 7.09 -4.55 -10.05
CA VAL A 690 7.18 -3.21 -10.67
C VAL A 690 8.62 -2.71 -10.75
N ASN A 691 9.39 -2.90 -9.68
CA ASN A 691 10.81 -2.55 -9.64
C ASN A 691 11.66 -3.55 -10.40
N GLY A 692 12.68 -3.04 -11.12
CA GLY A 692 13.57 -3.86 -11.93
C GLY A 692 13.03 -4.13 -13.34
N THR A 693 12.02 -3.41 -13.83
CA THR A 693 11.54 -3.52 -15.21
C THR A 693 12.63 -3.03 -16.18
N PRO A 694 13.12 -3.87 -17.13
CA PRO A 694 14.09 -3.46 -18.12
C PRO A 694 13.54 -2.36 -19.04
N ILE A 695 14.35 -1.33 -19.29
CA ILE A 695 13.96 -0.19 -20.14
C ILE A 695 15.13 0.30 -20.99
N THR A 696 14.79 1.10 -22.01
CA THR A 696 15.75 1.97 -22.71
C THR A 696 15.30 3.42 -22.59
N VAL A 697 16.25 4.35 -22.63
CA VAL A 697 16.01 5.80 -22.57
C VAL A 697 16.76 6.46 -23.72
N HIS A 698 16.07 7.27 -24.51
CA HIS A 698 16.60 7.99 -25.67
C HIS A 698 16.10 9.42 -25.67
N ALA A 699 16.81 10.33 -26.39
CA ALA A 699 16.24 11.63 -26.70
C ALA A 699 14.89 11.46 -27.41
N ALA A 700 13.85 12.16 -26.96
CA ALA A 700 12.62 12.21 -27.73
C ALA A 700 12.90 13.02 -29.02
N GLU A 701 12.61 12.44 -30.18
CA GLU A 701 12.65 13.20 -31.43
C GLU A 701 11.68 14.39 -31.29
N GLN A 702 12.16 15.58 -31.57
CA GLN A 702 11.26 16.72 -31.71
C GLN A 702 10.31 16.39 -32.87
N VAL A 703 9.05 16.08 -32.53
CA VAL A 703 8.00 16.10 -33.55
C VAL A 703 7.97 17.52 -34.08
N GLY A 704 8.58 17.73 -35.25
CA GLY A 704 8.58 19.01 -35.89
C GLY A 704 7.13 19.52 -35.98
N GLU A 705 6.88 20.74 -35.50
CA GLU A 705 5.70 21.48 -35.85
C GLU A 705 5.65 21.49 -37.39
N SER A 706 4.82 20.62 -37.98
CA SER A 706 4.48 20.75 -39.39
C SER A 706 3.81 22.10 -39.51
N ALA A 707 4.51 23.05 -40.13
CA ALA A 707 3.97 24.30 -40.53
C ALA A 707 2.60 24.06 -41.20
N ALA A 708 1.55 24.54 -40.54
CA ALA A 708 0.27 24.74 -41.16
C ALA A 708 0.45 25.92 -42.10
N ASP A 709 0.63 25.66 -43.40
CA ASP A 709 0.35 26.60 -44.45
C ASP A 709 -1.16 26.67 -44.73
#